data_c51ede10720a49d8f3b9bf3efcd9f46a
#
_entry.id   c51ede10720a49d8f3b9bf3efcd9f46a
#
_cell.length_a   1.000
_cell.length_b   1.000
_cell.length_c   1.000
_cell.angle_alpha   90.00
_cell.angle_beta   90.00
_cell.angle_gamma   90.00
#
_symmetry.space_group_name_H-M   'P 1'
#
loop_
_entity.id
_entity.type
_entity.pdbx_description
1 polymer ?
#
loop_
_entity_poly.entity_id
_entity_poly.type
_entity_poly.pdbx_seq_one_letter_code
_entity_poly.pdbx_strand_id
1 'polypeptide(L)'
;MRILHVIHGYPMRFNAGSEVYTQTVCRALADRHDVHVFTRQENPFAPRYAIGEERDAADPRVTLHVVNMADSRDRYQHKGVDERFRELVTRVRPDVVHVGHLNHLSTSLVSEAARASIPVVFTLHDFWLACPRGQFLQMAPEGRSSAWATCDGQADEKCARNCYSRYFSGAESELAGDVAAWTDWVARRMRHVRAIAEQVDLFLCPSRFLLGRFHREFGLPATKLEFLPYGFDRQRLRGRRRRPGEPFTFGYIGTHIPAKGVDLLLRAFGAVRGPCRLRIFGRARSPETPALQEIAASLPGDAASRVEWLPEYRNESIVGEVFDRVDAIVVPSIWVENAPLVIHEAQGARVPVITGDVGGMAELVHHEQNGLLFRHRDADDLARQMERFVADPELAARLGARGYLQDPDGEVPSVAAHVQELEAIYQRTLDRRKSSRVLAQPGPWRITFDTNPDDCNLHCVMCEEHSPLSGSQAKRRSDGRPPRRMSMDLVRKVLAEAVPRGLREVIPSTMGEPLLFAGMEELIQLCGTHGVRLNLTTNGTFPRLGARAWAERLVPITSDVKISWNGAKKMTHEAIMLGARWEEVLENVRTFVAVRDQHAAAGGNRCRVTFQLTFLESNVDEIADIVRLAASLGVDRVKGHHVWAHFRELEGMSMRRSTESIARWNAAVEAARRAAQDHVLPSGRHVLLENLFPLDVAASGDLAPGGPCPFLGQEAWVSAEGRFDPCCAPDAQRRTLGEFGNLNIVGLGDVWDGEDYRTLLASYSSRSLCRGCNMRRPVDP
;
A
#
# COMPACT_ATOMS: atom_id res chain seq x y z
N MET A 1 -4.17 7.11 1.16
CA MET A 1 -4.57 5.91 0.37
C MET A 1 -5.87 5.37 0.92
N ARG A 2 -6.61 4.62 0.11
CA ARG A 2 -7.72 3.78 0.57
C ARG A 2 -7.24 2.34 0.63
N ILE A 3 -7.27 1.76 1.81
CA ILE A 3 -6.68 0.45 2.10
C ILE A 3 -7.81 -0.52 2.45
N LEU A 4 -7.85 -1.68 1.81
CA LEU A 4 -8.80 -2.75 2.14
C LEU A 4 -8.04 -3.95 2.72
N HIS A 5 -8.15 -4.14 4.04
CA HIS A 5 -7.68 -5.35 4.70
C HIS A 5 -8.66 -6.50 4.53
N VAL A 6 -8.14 -7.72 4.35
CA VAL A 6 -8.93 -8.96 4.27
C VAL A 6 -8.44 -9.92 5.34
N ILE A 7 -9.30 -10.23 6.30
CA ILE A 7 -8.99 -11.13 7.41
C ILE A 7 -10.18 -12.03 7.76
N HIS A 8 -9.93 -13.30 8.04
CA HIS A 8 -10.96 -14.31 8.29
C HIS A 8 -11.75 -14.12 9.59
N GLY A 9 -11.30 -13.26 10.48
CA GLY A 9 -11.95 -12.87 11.72
C GLY A 9 -11.51 -11.49 12.15
N TYR A 10 -12.29 -10.82 13.00
CA TYR A 10 -11.95 -9.52 13.56
C TYR A 10 -12.42 -9.45 15.02
N PRO A 11 -11.65 -8.87 15.97
CA PRO A 11 -12.12 -8.65 17.33
C PRO A 11 -13.38 -7.80 17.32
N MET A 12 -14.26 -8.07 18.10
CA MET A 12 -14.86 -8.73 19.19
C MET A 12 -15.39 -10.15 18.91
N ARG A 13 -15.60 -10.53 17.62
CA ARG A 13 -16.16 -11.85 17.28
C ARG A 13 -15.11 -12.96 17.33
N PHE A 14 -13.91 -12.63 16.87
CA PHE A 14 -12.78 -13.55 16.79
C PHE A 14 -11.56 -12.87 17.40
N ASN A 15 -10.92 -13.52 18.36
CA ASN A 15 -9.81 -12.94 19.13
C ASN A 15 -8.64 -13.93 19.15
N ALA A 16 -7.81 -13.90 18.12
CA ALA A 16 -6.56 -14.62 18.02
C ALA A 16 -5.46 -13.68 17.49
N GLY A 17 -4.22 -14.17 17.39
CA GLY A 17 -3.07 -13.31 17.11
C GLY A 17 -3.18 -12.51 15.80
N SER A 18 -3.60 -13.15 14.70
CA SER A 18 -3.74 -12.49 13.40
C SER A 18 -4.81 -11.41 13.38
N GLU A 19 -5.91 -11.63 14.10
CA GLU A 19 -7.02 -10.69 14.18
C GLU A 19 -6.65 -9.47 15.04
N VAL A 20 -6.02 -9.70 16.20
CA VAL A 20 -5.52 -8.63 17.08
C VAL A 20 -4.45 -7.78 16.37
N TYR A 21 -3.53 -8.43 15.68
CA TYR A 21 -2.54 -7.74 14.85
C TYR A 21 -3.22 -6.86 13.80
N THR A 22 -4.14 -7.44 13.02
CA THR A 22 -4.85 -6.71 11.96
C THR A 22 -5.61 -5.51 12.51
N GLN A 23 -6.31 -5.66 13.63
CA GLN A 23 -7.02 -4.56 14.29
C GLN A 23 -6.05 -3.44 14.72
N THR A 24 -4.94 -3.80 15.35
CA THR A 24 -3.92 -2.85 15.80
C THR A 24 -3.35 -2.04 14.63
N VAL A 25 -3.01 -2.71 13.53
CA VAL A 25 -2.49 -2.08 12.31
C VAL A 25 -3.55 -1.20 11.64
N CYS A 26 -4.79 -1.68 11.50
CA CYS A 26 -5.88 -0.91 10.88
C CYS A 26 -6.18 0.38 11.62
N ARG A 27 -6.21 0.34 12.95
CA ARG A 27 -6.41 1.55 13.78
C ARG A 27 -5.28 2.56 13.61
N ALA A 28 -4.04 2.11 13.59
CA ALA A 28 -2.89 2.98 13.39
C ALA A 28 -2.82 3.57 11.97
N LEU A 29 -3.21 2.79 10.95
CA LEU A 29 -3.33 3.28 9.57
C LEU A 29 -4.45 4.31 9.41
N ALA A 30 -5.53 4.20 10.19
CA ALA A 30 -6.68 5.10 10.12
C ALA A 30 -6.37 6.55 10.55
N ASP A 31 -5.22 6.81 11.15
CA ASP A 31 -4.73 8.16 11.43
C ASP A 31 -4.47 8.96 10.13
N ARG A 32 -4.09 8.29 9.05
CA ARG A 32 -3.64 8.91 7.80
C ARG A 32 -4.32 8.40 6.54
N HIS A 33 -5.11 7.33 6.64
CA HIS A 33 -5.68 6.61 5.51
C HIS A 33 -7.17 6.31 5.70
N ASP A 34 -7.88 6.08 4.60
CA ASP A 34 -9.24 5.56 4.57
C ASP A 34 -9.16 4.01 4.65
N VAL A 35 -9.48 3.45 5.83
CA VAL A 35 -9.25 2.04 6.14
C VAL A 35 -10.55 1.26 6.19
N HIS A 36 -10.61 0.24 5.35
CA HIS A 36 -11.68 -0.73 5.28
C HIS A 36 -11.18 -2.12 5.61
N VAL A 37 -12.02 -2.93 6.23
CA VAL A 37 -11.73 -4.34 6.55
C VAL A 37 -12.84 -5.21 6.00
N PHE A 38 -12.50 -6.20 5.17
CA PHE A 38 -13.40 -7.28 4.78
C PHE A 38 -13.19 -8.48 5.68
N THR A 39 -14.22 -8.86 6.43
CA THR A 39 -14.18 -9.95 7.38
C THR A 39 -15.49 -10.72 7.41
N ARG A 40 -15.58 -11.78 8.24
CA ARG A 40 -16.77 -12.62 8.33
C ARG A 40 -17.41 -12.63 9.70
N GLN A 41 -18.65 -13.10 9.72
CA GLN A 41 -19.36 -13.59 10.89
C GLN A 41 -19.99 -14.95 10.62
N GLU A 42 -20.40 -15.64 11.67
CA GLU A 42 -21.11 -16.90 11.63
C GLU A 42 -22.48 -16.73 12.34
N ASN A 43 -23.42 -16.09 11.67
CA ASN A 43 -24.77 -15.89 12.20
C ASN A 43 -25.75 -16.84 11.48
N PRO A 44 -26.24 -17.90 12.16
CA PRO A 44 -27.16 -18.86 11.54
C PRO A 44 -28.54 -18.28 11.23
N PHE A 45 -28.89 -17.13 11.79
CA PHE A 45 -30.16 -16.45 11.62
C PHE A 45 -30.13 -15.37 10.53
N ALA A 46 -28.96 -15.06 9.98
CA ALA A 46 -28.84 -14.10 8.89
C ALA A 46 -28.70 -14.81 7.53
N PRO A 47 -29.16 -14.20 6.42
CA PRO A 47 -28.99 -14.77 5.09
C PRO A 47 -27.52 -15.05 4.77
N ARG A 48 -27.27 -16.20 4.14
CA ARG A 48 -25.92 -16.58 3.69
C ARG A 48 -25.38 -15.55 2.70
N TYR A 49 -24.11 -15.16 2.89
CA TYR A 49 -23.42 -14.14 2.10
C TYR A 49 -24.02 -12.73 2.18
N ALA A 50 -24.97 -12.46 3.09
CA ALA A 50 -25.35 -11.09 3.39
C ALA A 50 -24.10 -10.34 3.89
N ILE A 51 -23.92 -9.10 3.43
CA ILE A 51 -22.84 -8.23 3.85
C ILE A 51 -23.42 -7.05 4.64
N GLY A 52 -22.91 -6.85 5.84
CA GLY A 52 -23.18 -5.69 6.69
C GLY A 52 -22.01 -4.72 6.72
N GLU A 53 -22.30 -3.46 6.98
CA GLU A 53 -21.28 -2.44 7.23
C GLU A 53 -21.36 -1.99 8.69
N GLU A 54 -20.23 -1.99 9.36
CA GLU A 54 -20.08 -1.65 10.77
C GLU A 54 -18.86 -0.76 10.96
N ARG A 55 -18.68 -0.23 12.18
CA ARG A 55 -17.46 0.47 12.56
C ARG A 55 -16.74 -0.31 13.65
N ASP A 56 -15.40 -0.22 13.69
CA ASP A 56 -14.64 -0.75 14.82
C ASP A 56 -15.11 -0.05 16.11
N ALA A 57 -15.41 -0.84 17.15
CA ALA A 57 -16.03 -0.33 18.38
C ALA A 57 -15.14 0.66 19.15
N ALA A 58 -13.82 0.55 19.03
CA ALA A 58 -12.87 1.42 19.72
C ALA A 58 -12.28 2.50 18.80
N ASP A 59 -12.38 2.34 17.46
CA ASP A 59 -11.94 3.35 16.49
C ASP A 59 -12.91 3.43 15.30
N PRO A 60 -13.92 4.30 15.35
CA PRO A 60 -14.96 4.39 14.31
C PRO A 60 -14.43 4.87 12.94
N ARG A 61 -13.16 5.24 12.83
CA ARG A 61 -12.53 5.57 11.53
C ARG A 61 -12.30 4.33 10.67
N VAL A 62 -12.22 3.13 11.28
CA VAL A 62 -12.09 1.85 10.59
C VAL A 62 -13.46 1.32 10.22
N THR A 63 -13.72 1.12 8.91
CA THR A 63 -14.97 0.58 8.38
C THR A 63 -14.86 -0.93 8.20
N LEU A 64 -15.78 -1.70 8.78
CA LEU A 64 -15.84 -3.15 8.68
C LEU A 64 -16.94 -3.57 7.70
N HIS A 65 -16.62 -4.39 6.72
CA HIS A 65 -17.56 -5.04 5.81
C HIS A 65 -17.62 -6.52 6.19
N VAL A 66 -18.72 -6.90 6.82
CA VAL A 66 -18.87 -8.21 7.46
C VAL A 66 -19.75 -9.11 6.62
N VAL A 67 -19.17 -10.16 6.00
CA VAL A 67 -19.91 -11.14 5.24
C VAL A 67 -20.37 -12.29 6.14
N ASN A 68 -21.65 -12.70 6.01
CA ASN A 68 -22.20 -13.82 6.78
C ASN A 68 -21.86 -15.16 6.15
N MET A 69 -21.16 -16.00 6.90
CA MET A 69 -20.71 -17.33 6.49
C MET A 69 -21.11 -18.39 7.52
N ALA A 70 -22.40 -18.64 7.63
CA ALA A 70 -22.95 -19.59 8.61
C ALA A 70 -22.48 -21.06 8.40
N ASP A 71 -21.93 -21.37 7.22
CA ASP A 71 -21.48 -22.72 6.84
C ASP A 71 -20.21 -22.62 5.99
N SER A 72 -19.07 -22.41 6.63
CA SER A 72 -17.80 -22.20 5.95
C SER A 72 -16.79 -23.35 6.10
N ARG A 73 -17.21 -24.46 6.75
CA ARG A 73 -16.30 -25.55 7.05
C ARG A 73 -15.70 -26.17 5.78
N ASP A 74 -14.41 -26.29 5.77
CA ASP A 74 -13.60 -27.12 4.86
C ASP A 74 -13.59 -26.76 3.38
N ARG A 75 -14.06 -25.55 3.03
CA ARG A 75 -13.95 -25.03 1.68
C ARG A 75 -12.94 -23.87 1.64
N TYR A 76 -12.12 -23.87 0.61
CA TYR A 76 -11.13 -22.79 0.38
C TYR A 76 -11.61 -21.80 -0.70
N GLN A 77 -12.74 -22.06 -1.37
CA GLN A 77 -13.36 -21.20 -2.38
C GLN A 77 -14.86 -21.07 -2.13
N HIS A 78 -15.39 -19.85 -2.20
CA HIS A 78 -16.79 -19.53 -1.99
C HIS A 78 -17.28 -18.49 -2.98
N LYS A 79 -17.94 -18.92 -4.08
CA LYS A 79 -18.42 -18.03 -5.14
C LYS A 79 -19.25 -16.84 -4.62
N GLY A 80 -20.16 -17.09 -3.66
CA GLY A 80 -20.96 -16.01 -3.09
C GLY A 80 -20.14 -14.96 -2.34
N VAL A 81 -19.04 -15.36 -1.70
CA VAL A 81 -18.09 -14.40 -1.08
C VAL A 81 -17.34 -13.63 -2.16
N ASP A 82 -16.89 -14.32 -3.23
CA ASP A 82 -16.16 -13.70 -4.34
C ASP A 82 -17.01 -12.61 -5.02
N GLU A 83 -18.33 -12.88 -5.21
CA GLU A 83 -19.28 -11.91 -5.76
C GLU A 83 -19.42 -10.67 -4.86
N ARG A 84 -19.64 -10.88 -3.55
CA ARG A 84 -19.75 -9.76 -2.60
C ARG A 84 -18.46 -8.96 -2.49
N PHE A 85 -17.32 -9.61 -2.53
CA PHE A 85 -16.03 -8.93 -2.53
C PHE A 85 -15.82 -8.10 -3.80
N ARG A 86 -16.20 -8.61 -4.98
CA ARG A 86 -16.13 -7.87 -6.23
C ARG A 86 -17.02 -6.62 -6.21
N GLU A 87 -18.24 -6.73 -5.70
CA GLU A 87 -19.15 -5.60 -5.49
C GLU A 87 -18.51 -4.57 -4.55
N LEU A 88 -17.93 -5.03 -3.44
CA LEU A 88 -17.26 -4.18 -2.47
C LEU A 88 -16.06 -3.45 -3.09
N VAL A 89 -15.18 -4.15 -3.78
CA VAL A 89 -14.01 -3.58 -4.45
C VAL A 89 -14.41 -2.51 -5.47
N THR A 90 -15.50 -2.75 -6.21
CA THR A 90 -16.03 -1.77 -7.18
C THR A 90 -16.57 -0.52 -6.49
N ARG A 91 -17.20 -0.65 -5.32
CA ARG A 91 -17.76 0.44 -4.53
C ARG A 91 -16.67 1.22 -3.78
N VAL A 92 -15.80 0.51 -3.05
CA VAL A 92 -14.74 1.09 -2.21
C VAL A 92 -13.60 1.64 -3.06
N ARG A 93 -13.23 0.97 -4.16
CA ARG A 93 -12.09 1.32 -5.03
C ARG A 93 -10.79 1.49 -4.24
N PRO A 94 -10.34 0.46 -3.52
CA PRO A 94 -9.12 0.56 -2.74
C PRO A 94 -7.89 0.74 -3.64
N ASP A 95 -6.89 1.47 -3.13
CA ASP A 95 -5.59 1.59 -3.78
C ASP A 95 -4.77 0.30 -3.62
N VAL A 96 -4.95 -0.40 -2.49
CA VAL A 96 -4.27 -1.65 -2.16
C VAL A 96 -5.21 -2.58 -1.40
N VAL A 97 -5.10 -3.88 -1.66
CA VAL A 97 -5.70 -4.94 -0.86
C VAL A 97 -4.61 -5.59 -0.03
N HIS A 98 -4.75 -5.56 1.30
CA HIS A 98 -3.84 -6.25 2.21
C HIS A 98 -4.53 -7.48 2.81
N VAL A 99 -4.05 -8.65 2.45
CA VAL A 99 -4.56 -9.92 2.96
C VAL A 99 -3.80 -10.32 4.21
N GLY A 100 -4.49 -10.45 5.34
CA GLY A 100 -3.96 -11.07 6.55
C GLY A 100 -4.20 -12.58 6.54
N HIS A 101 -5.43 -13.04 6.28
CA HIS A 101 -5.72 -14.47 6.24
C HIS A 101 -6.99 -14.79 5.45
N LEU A 102 -7.01 -15.94 4.76
CA LEU A 102 -8.12 -16.37 3.89
C LEU A 102 -8.85 -17.64 4.37
N ASN A 103 -8.39 -18.25 5.47
CA ASN A 103 -9.07 -19.40 6.05
C ASN A 103 -10.53 -19.04 6.39
N HIS A 104 -11.47 -19.94 6.14
CA HIS A 104 -12.91 -19.70 6.29
C HIS A 104 -13.48 -18.51 5.49
N LEU A 105 -12.69 -17.90 4.62
CA LEU A 105 -13.11 -16.99 3.56
C LEU A 105 -12.90 -17.68 2.20
N SER A 106 -12.70 -16.91 1.15
CA SER A 106 -12.38 -17.46 -0.17
C SER A 106 -10.97 -17.07 -0.60
N THR A 107 -10.18 -18.03 -1.03
CA THR A 107 -8.86 -17.78 -1.62
C THR A 107 -8.93 -17.04 -2.94
N SER A 108 -10.06 -17.14 -3.66
CA SER A 108 -10.29 -16.44 -4.92
C SER A 108 -10.38 -14.92 -4.78
N LEU A 109 -10.48 -14.37 -3.55
CA LEU A 109 -10.46 -12.91 -3.30
C LEU A 109 -9.19 -12.24 -3.86
N VAL A 110 -8.06 -12.95 -3.84
CA VAL A 110 -6.81 -12.48 -4.48
C VAL A 110 -7.02 -12.28 -5.98
N SER A 111 -7.67 -13.25 -6.65
CA SER A 111 -7.96 -13.15 -8.08
C SER A 111 -8.98 -12.05 -8.41
N GLU A 112 -9.94 -11.79 -7.53
CA GLU A 112 -10.89 -10.68 -7.71
C GLU A 112 -10.18 -9.31 -7.59
N ALA A 113 -9.27 -9.14 -6.64
CA ALA A 113 -8.44 -7.95 -6.53
C ALA A 113 -7.53 -7.78 -7.77
N ALA A 114 -6.90 -8.87 -8.23
CA ALA A 114 -6.05 -8.86 -9.40
C ALA A 114 -6.82 -8.48 -10.70
N ARG A 115 -8.03 -9.01 -10.89
CA ARG A 115 -8.93 -8.63 -12.01
C ARG A 115 -9.31 -7.15 -11.96
N ALA A 116 -9.54 -6.61 -10.78
CA ALA A 116 -9.78 -5.18 -10.59
C ALA A 116 -8.49 -4.35 -10.74
N SER A 117 -7.37 -5.03 -11.01
CA SER A 117 -6.06 -4.41 -11.15
C SER A 117 -5.55 -3.70 -9.89
N ILE A 118 -5.98 -4.14 -8.72
CA ILE A 118 -5.55 -3.62 -7.44
C ILE A 118 -4.37 -4.47 -6.94
N PRO A 119 -3.28 -3.86 -6.49
CA PRO A 119 -2.15 -4.59 -5.93
C PRO A 119 -2.54 -5.32 -4.65
N VAL A 120 -1.95 -6.50 -4.47
CA VAL A 120 -2.20 -7.37 -3.31
C VAL A 120 -0.91 -7.56 -2.52
N VAL A 121 -0.92 -7.12 -1.27
CA VAL A 121 0.09 -7.45 -0.25
C VAL A 121 -0.49 -8.51 0.67
N PHE A 122 0.29 -9.52 1.04
CA PHE A 122 -0.17 -10.64 1.87
C PHE A 122 0.76 -10.87 3.05
N THR A 123 0.28 -10.64 4.28
CA THR A 123 1.03 -11.01 5.49
C THR A 123 0.79 -12.48 5.83
N LEU A 124 1.86 -13.26 5.87
CA LEU A 124 1.82 -14.68 6.22
C LEU A 124 1.86 -14.84 7.74
N HIS A 125 0.75 -15.19 8.36
CA HIS A 125 0.66 -15.38 9.82
C HIS A 125 1.00 -16.82 10.25
N ASP A 126 0.84 -17.79 9.34
CA ASP A 126 1.11 -19.21 9.56
C ASP A 126 1.46 -19.92 8.24
N PHE A 127 1.38 -21.23 8.21
CA PHE A 127 1.70 -22.03 7.03
C PHE A 127 0.47 -22.39 6.18
N TRP A 128 -0.67 -21.74 6.36
CA TRP A 128 -1.94 -22.19 5.77
C TRP A 128 -1.92 -22.27 4.22
N LEU A 129 -1.17 -21.43 3.56
CA LEU A 129 -0.99 -21.55 2.11
C LEU A 129 -0.23 -22.83 1.74
N ALA A 130 0.86 -23.13 2.46
CA ALA A 130 1.72 -24.28 2.19
C ALA A 130 1.19 -25.58 2.78
N CYS A 131 0.52 -25.52 3.92
CA CYS A 131 -0.08 -26.66 4.62
C CYS A 131 -1.59 -26.47 4.70
N PRO A 132 -2.42 -27.35 4.12
CA PRO A 132 -3.88 -27.22 4.19
C PRO A 132 -4.46 -27.09 5.61
N ARG A 133 -3.73 -27.52 6.64
CA ARG A 133 -4.08 -27.34 8.06
C ARG A 133 -3.42 -26.15 8.75
N GLY A 134 -2.46 -25.51 8.12
CA GLY A 134 -1.79 -24.29 8.61
C GLY A 134 -0.65 -24.48 9.60
N GLN A 135 -0.39 -25.68 10.12
CA GLN A 135 0.51 -25.86 11.26
C GLN A 135 1.70 -26.81 11.03
N PHE A 136 1.76 -27.52 9.89
CA PHE A 136 2.71 -28.63 9.67
C PHE A 136 2.76 -29.59 10.86
N LEU A 137 1.58 -29.95 11.35
CA LEU A 137 1.40 -30.87 12.46
C LEU A 137 0.40 -31.95 12.03
N GLN A 138 0.86 -33.21 12.03
CA GLN A 138 0.03 -34.35 11.69
C GLN A 138 -0.82 -34.74 12.90
N MET A 139 -2.08 -35.05 12.68
CA MET A 139 -2.98 -35.50 13.74
C MET A 139 -2.65 -36.96 14.14
N ALA A 140 -2.67 -37.19 15.43
CA ALA A 140 -2.66 -38.53 15.95
C ALA A 140 -4.08 -39.11 16.05
N PRO A 141 -4.27 -40.43 15.92
CA PRO A 141 -5.56 -41.09 16.04
C PRO A 141 -6.23 -40.84 17.41
N GLU A 142 -5.44 -40.66 18.46
CA GLU A 142 -5.90 -40.67 19.86
C GLU A 142 -6.18 -39.25 20.43
N GLY A 143 -6.08 -38.19 19.66
CA GLY A 143 -6.41 -36.81 20.10
C GLY A 143 -5.47 -36.19 21.14
N ARG A 144 -4.46 -36.93 21.65
CA ARG A 144 -3.48 -36.41 22.61
C ARG A 144 -2.36 -35.66 21.90
N SER A 145 -1.94 -34.51 22.46
CA SER A 145 -0.88 -33.68 21.86
C SER A 145 0.46 -34.41 21.74
N SER A 146 0.76 -35.34 22.68
CA SER A 146 1.97 -36.15 22.67
C SER A 146 2.06 -37.11 21.48
N ALA A 147 0.92 -37.49 20.91
CA ALA A 147 0.83 -38.36 19.75
C ALA A 147 0.86 -37.60 18.40
N TRP A 148 0.75 -36.26 18.39
CA TRP A 148 0.83 -35.45 17.18
C TRP A 148 2.29 -35.31 16.74
N ALA A 149 2.58 -35.60 15.46
CA ALA A 149 3.92 -35.48 14.90
C ALA A 149 4.12 -34.21 14.10
N THR A 150 5.31 -33.63 14.18
CA THR A 150 5.70 -32.56 13.25
C THR A 150 5.74 -33.09 11.82
N CYS A 151 5.30 -32.27 10.87
CA CYS A 151 5.24 -32.62 9.46
C CYS A 151 6.47 -32.06 8.71
N ASP A 152 7.07 -32.91 7.89
CA ASP A 152 8.24 -32.62 7.06
C ASP A 152 7.91 -31.82 5.77
N GLY A 153 6.62 -31.54 5.49
CA GLY A 153 6.18 -30.78 4.33
C GLY A 153 4.86 -31.28 3.75
N GLN A 154 4.38 -30.61 2.72
CA GLN A 154 3.14 -30.96 2.04
C GLN A 154 3.38 -32.05 0.98
N ALA A 155 2.53 -33.07 0.97
CA ALA A 155 2.41 -34.07 -0.10
C ALA A 155 0.95 -34.52 -0.16
N ASP A 156 0.36 -34.62 -1.35
CA ASP A 156 -1.09 -34.75 -1.51
C ASP A 156 -1.64 -36.00 -0.81
N GLU A 157 -1.08 -37.20 -1.06
CA GLU A 157 -1.54 -38.42 -0.44
C GLU A 157 -1.24 -38.47 1.08
N LYS A 158 -0.07 -37.98 1.51
CA LYS A 158 0.29 -37.91 2.93
C LYS A 158 -0.70 -36.99 3.69
N CYS A 159 -1.01 -35.85 3.14
CA CYS A 159 -1.98 -34.89 3.73
C CYS A 159 -3.38 -35.50 3.77
N ALA A 160 -3.80 -36.18 2.71
CA ALA A 160 -5.07 -36.92 2.67
C ALA A 160 -5.14 -37.98 3.76
N ARG A 161 -4.15 -38.88 3.81
CA ARG A 161 -4.12 -40.03 4.72
C ARG A 161 -3.93 -39.62 6.19
N ASN A 162 -2.96 -38.75 6.48
CA ASN A 162 -2.55 -38.47 7.87
C ASN A 162 -3.29 -37.28 8.49
N CYS A 163 -3.98 -36.47 7.69
CA CYS A 163 -4.69 -35.29 8.20
C CYS A 163 -6.18 -35.33 7.84
N TYR A 164 -6.56 -35.31 6.55
CA TYR A 164 -7.94 -35.09 6.14
C TYR A 164 -8.86 -36.28 6.36
N SER A 165 -8.46 -37.49 5.98
CA SER A 165 -9.30 -38.69 6.24
C SER A 165 -9.56 -38.85 7.74
N ARG A 166 -8.55 -38.64 8.59
CA ARG A 166 -8.67 -38.74 10.05
C ARG A 166 -9.51 -37.61 10.65
N TYR A 167 -9.41 -36.40 10.10
CA TYR A 167 -10.18 -35.25 10.59
C TYR A 167 -11.68 -35.36 10.34
N PHE A 168 -12.05 -35.95 9.19
CA PHE A 168 -13.47 -36.01 8.77
C PHE A 168 -14.15 -37.31 9.05
N SER A 169 -13.42 -38.44 9.04
CA SER A 169 -14.03 -39.76 9.32
C SER A 169 -14.07 -40.13 10.81
N GLY A 170 -13.28 -39.42 11.65
CA GLY A 170 -13.20 -39.72 13.10
C GLY A 170 -12.63 -41.07 13.44
N ALA A 171 -12.30 -41.92 12.44
CA ALA A 171 -11.71 -43.24 12.56
C ALA A 171 -10.61 -43.39 11.52
N GLU A 172 -9.75 -44.40 11.68
CA GLU A 172 -8.87 -44.83 10.59
C GLU A 172 -9.75 -45.42 9.49
N SER A 173 -10.14 -44.59 8.54
CA SER A 173 -10.82 -45.08 7.34
C SER A 173 -9.79 -45.81 6.49
N GLU A 174 -9.84 -47.13 6.49
CA GLU A 174 -9.08 -47.99 5.56
C GLU A 174 -9.69 -47.97 4.15
N LEU A 175 -10.77 -47.21 3.93
CA LEU A 175 -11.42 -47.15 2.64
C LEU A 175 -10.53 -46.37 1.66
N ALA A 176 -9.91 -47.10 0.73
CA ALA A 176 -9.07 -46.53 -0.32
C ALA A 176 -9.75 -45.39 -1.11
N GLY A 177 -11.09 -45.45 -1.23
CA GLY A 177 -11.89 -44.40 -1.86
C GLY A 177 -11.83 -43.05 -1.16
N ASP A 178 -11.88 -43.01 0.17
CA ASP A 178 -11.80 -41.77 0.95
C ASP A 178 -10.44 -41.12 0.81
N VAL A 179 -9.38 -41.89 0.89
CA VAL A 179 -8.01 -41.38 0.71
C VAL A 179 -7.82 -40.82 -0.70
N ALA A 180 -8.35 -41.49 -1.73
CA ALA A 180 -8.27 -41.02 -3.11
C ALA A 180 -9.02 -39.69 -3.30
N ALA A 181 -10.25 -39.57 -2.76
CA ALA A 181 -11.03 -38.34 -2.83
C ALA A 181 -10.34 -37.17 -2.14
N TRP A 182 -9.77 -37.39 -0.95
CA TRP A 182 -9.01 -36.37 -0.23
C TRP A 182 -7.68 -36.03 -0.88
N THR A 183 -7.01 -36.98 -1.51
CA THR A 183 -5.76 -36.76 -2.29
C THR A 183 -6.07 -35.80 -3.44
N ASP A 184 -7.12 -36.07 -4.20
CA ASP A 184 -7.53 -35.19 -5.30
C ASP A 184 -7.98 -33.79 -4.80
N TRP A 185 -8.70 -33.72 -3.68
CA TRP A 185 -9.06 -32.44 -3.06
C TRP A 185 -7.83 -31.63 -2.64
N VAL A 186 -6.85 -32.26 -1.98
CA VAL A 186 -5.60 -31.58 -1.59
C VAL A 186 -4.84 -31.11 -2.81
N ALA A 187 -4.70 -31.95 -3.84
CA ALA A 187 -4.03 -31.60 -5.09
C ALA A 187 -4.69 -30.40 -5.79
N ARG A 188 -6.02 -30.39 -5.87
CA ARG A 188 -6.77 -29.24 -6.43
C ARG A 188 -6.56 -27.97 -5.63
N ARG A 189 -6.63 -28.06 -4.29
CA ARG A 189 -6.38 -26.92 -3.42
C ARG A 189 -4.97 -26.37 -3.62
N MET A 190 -3.96 -27.22 -3.64
CA MET A 190 -2.57 -26.78 -3.75
C MET A 190 -2.26 -26.16 -5.11
N ARG A 191 -2.82 -26.70 -6.20
CA ARG A 191 -2.73 -26.07 -7.53
C ARG A 191 -3.36 -24.66 -7.52
N HIS A 192 -4.57 -24.55 -6.96
CA HIS A 192 -5.26 -23.26 -6.86
C HIS A 192 -4.49 -22.26 -6.01
N VAL A 193 -4.02 -22.65 -4.83
CA VAL A 193 -3.27 -21.78 -3.92
C VAL A 193 -1.94 -21.30 -4.55
N ARG A 194 -1.25 -22.15 -5.31
CA ARG A 194 -0.07 -21.74 -6.07
C ARG A 194 -0.43 -20.71 -7.14
N ALA A 195 -1.50 -20.93 -7.88
CA ALA A 195 -1.97 -19.98 -8.91
C ALA A 195 -2.37 -18.61 -8.34
N ILE A 196 -3.00 -18.55 -7.16
CA ILE A 196 -3.27 -17.25 -6.52
C ILE A 196 -2.02 -16.60 -5.95
N ALA A 197 -1.04 -17.38 -5.47
CA ALA A 197 0.22 -16.85 -4.97
C ALA A 197 1.04 -16.13 -6.07
N GLU A 198 0.90 -16.58 -7.32
CA GLU A 198 1.48 -15.88 -8.48
C GLU A 198 0.88 -14.49 -8.70
N GLN A 199 -0.37 -14.26 -8.28
CA GLN A 199 -1.09 -13.00 -8.43
C GLN A 199 -0.85 -12.02 -7.26
N VAL A 200 -0.26 -12.47 -6.16
CA VAL A 200 0.15 -11.61 -5.04
C VAL A 200 1.40 -10.83 -5.45
N ASP A 201 1.39 -9.52 -5.21
CA ASP A 201 2.53 -8.66 -5.55
C ASP A 201 3.68 -8.81 -4.55
N LEU A 202 3.36 -8.92 -3.25
CA LEU A 202 4.36 -9.06 -2.19
C LEU A 202 3.79 -9.83 -0.98
N PHE A 203 4.61 -10.74 -0.43
CA PHE A 203 4.34 -11.43 0.82
C PHE A 203 5.19 -10.85 1.94
N LEU A 204 4.57 -10.56 3.08
CA LEU A 204 5.24 -10.12 4.30
C LEU A 204 5.35 -11.27 5.29
N CYS A 205 6.53 -11.48 5.82
CA CYS A 205 6.83 -12.56 6.75
C CYS A 205 7.30 -11.96 8.08
N PRO A 206 6.60 -12.22 9.21
CA PRO A 206 6.97 -11.67 10.51
C PRO A 206 8.17 -12.37 11.16
N SER A 207 8.67 -13.47 10.57
CA SER A 207 9.92 -14.12 10.96
C SER A 207 10.75 -14.52 9.74
N ARG A 208 12.06 -14.56 9.90
CA ARG A 208 12.99 -15.04 8.87
C ARG A 208 12.83 -16.55 8.65
N PHE A 209 12.46 -17.26 9.69
CA PHE A 209 12.14 -18.68 9.62
C PHE A 209 10.98 -18.94 8.64
N LEU A 210 9.87 -18.25 8.80
CA LEU A 210 8.71 -18.37 7.91
C LEU A 210 9.07 -18.00 6.47
N LEU A 211 9.78 -16.87 6.30
CA LEU A 211 10.28 -16.42 5.00
C LEU A 211 11.09 -17.53 4.31
N GLY A 212 12.04 -18.13 5.03
CA GLY A 212 12.88 -19.21 4.53
C GLY A 212 12.08 -20.45 4.13
N ARG A 213 11.04 -20.82 4.89
CA ARG A 213 10.18 -21.95 4.55
C ARG A 213 9.33 -21.70 3.30
N PHE A 214 8.71 -20.52 3.18
CA PHE A 214 7.94 -20.18 1.99
C PHE A 214 8.81 -20.09 0.75
N HIS A 215 10.03 -19.60 0.88
CA HIS A 215 10.98 -19.59 -0.24
C HIS A 215 11.40 -20.99 -0.67
N ARG A 216 11.91 -21.80 0.27
CA ARG A 216 12.50 -23.12 -0.06
C ARG A 216 11.47 -24.23 -0.30
N GLU A 217 10.39 -24.27 0.49
CA GLU A 217 9.45 -25.40 0.49
C GLU A 217 8.21 -25.13 -0.36
N PHE A 218 7.68 -23.90 -0.31
CA PHE A 218 6.51 -23.52 -1.12
C PHE A 218 6.91 -23.01 -2.50
N GLY A 219 8.15 -22.53 -2.67
CA GLY A 219 8.72 -22.09 -3.95
C GLY A 219 8.41 -20.64 -4.32
N LEU A 220 8.11 -19.78 -3.35
CA LEU A 220 7.95 -18.35 -3.63
C LEU A 220 9.30 -17.71 -4.00
N PRO A 221 9.37 -16.90 -5.07
CA PRO A 221 10.59 -16.19 -5.42
C PRO A 221 10.98 -15.19 -4.33
N ALA A 222 12.28 -15.08 -4.05
CA ALA A 222 12.79 -14.15 -3.04
C ALA A 222 12.35 -12.69 -3.29
N THR A 223 12.16 -12.30 -4.56
CA THR A 223 11.69 -10.97 -4.96
C THR A 223 10.25 -10.65 -4.54
N LYS A 224 9.48 -11.66 -4.14
CA LYS A 224 8.12 -11.54 -3.62
C LYS A 224 8.01 -11.72 -2.12
N LEU A 225 9.12 -11.88 -1.41
CA LEU A 225 9.15 -12.12 0.05
C LEU A 225 9.92 -11.00 0.74
N GLU A 226 9.31 -10.42 1.77
CA GLU A 226 9.94 -9.38 2.58
C GLU A 226 9.73 -9.68 4.07
N PHE A 227 10.77 -9.50 4.87
CA PHE A 227 10.71 -9.64 6.31
C PHE A 227 10.16 -8.35 6.92
N LEU A 228 9.08 -8.45 7.67
CA LEU A 228 8.50 -7.34 8.43
C LEU A 228 8.03 -7.85 9.80
N PRO A 229 8.75 -7.57 10.89
CA PRO A 229 8.35 -8.00 12.23
C PRO A 229 7.07 -7.31 12.67
N TYR A 230 6.29 -7.96 13.54
CA TYR A 230 5.07 -7.36 14.08
C TYR A 230 5.33 -6.11 14.91
N GLY A 231 4.43 -5.14 14.80
CA GLY A 231 4.44 -3.93 15.62
C GLY A 231 3.50 -4.05 16.84
N PHE A 232 3.93 -3.48 17.96
CA PHE A 232 3.24 -3.53 19.24
C PHE A 232 2.96 -2.14 19.80
N ASP A 233 1.85 -1.99 20.51
CA ASP A 233 1.65 -0.84 21.39
C ASP A 233 2.54 -1.00 22.62
N ARG A 234 3.69 -0.32 22.58
CA ARG A 234 4.68 -0.37 23.67
C ARG A 234 4.13 0.17 24.99
N GLN A 235 3.19 1.11 24.96
CA GLN A 235 2.62 1.70 26.19
C GLN A 235 1.81 0.67 26.97
N ARG A 236 1.07 -0.17 26.26
CA ARG A 236 0.30 -1.28 26.85
C ARG A 236 1.17 -2.29 27.59
N LEU A 237 2.45 -2.43 27.20
CA LEU A 237 3.38 -3.41 27.75
C LEU A 237 4.26 -2.87 28.88
N ARG A 238 4.17 -1.57 29.18
CA ARG A 238 4.98 -0.90 30.20
C ARG A 238 4.31 -0.94 31.59
N GLY A 239 5.11 -0.65 32.61
CA GLY A 239 4.60 -0.45 33.96
C GLY A 239 4.43 -1.72 34.78
N ARG A 240 5.03 -2.85 34.36
CA ARG A 240 5.08 -4.08 35.17
C ARG A 240 5.75 -3.80 36.52
N ARG A 241 5.09 -4.24 37.61
CA ARG A 241 5.53 -3.98 39.00
C ARG A 241 6.09 -5.20 39.69
N ARG A 242 5.74 -6.42 39.23
CA ARG A 242 6.16 -7.66 39.89
C ARG A 242 7.67 -7.85 39.77
N ARG A 243 8.29 -8.25 40.89
CA ARG A 243 9.66 -8.78 40.94
C ARG A 243 9.60 -10.28 41.21
N PRO A 244 10.55 -11.07 40.72
CA PRO A 244 10.66 -12.49 41.04
C PRO A 244 10.68 -12.70 42.55
N GLY A 245 9.91 -13.69 43.01
CA GLY A 245 9.74 -13.97 44.43
C GLY A 245 9.32 -15.41 44.72
N GLU A 246 9.15 -15.72 46.01
CA GLU A 246 8.66 -17.05 46.41
C GLU A 246 7.16 -16.97 46.75
N PRO A 247 6.35 -17.92 46.25
CA PRO A 247 6.73 -18.97 45.28
C PRO A 247 6.90 -18.39 43.90
N PHE A 248 7.95 -18.86 43.14
CA PHE A 248 8.17 -18.47 41.76
C PHE A 248 6.99 -18.89 40.89
N THR A 249 6.44 -17.97 40.11
CA THR A 249 5.19 -18.21 39.38
C THR A 249 5.41 -18.22 37.88
N PHE A 250 5.20 -19.36 37.25
CA PHE A 250 5.15 -19.49 35.80
C PHE A 250 3.79 -19.13 35.25
N GLY A 251 3.74 -18.54 34.06
CA GLY A 251 2.53 -18.24 33.32
C GLY A 251 2.47 -18.91 31.97
N TYR A 252 1.31 -19.39 31.59
CA TYR A 252 0.97 -19.77 30.23
C TYR A 252 -0.12 -18.83 29.72
N ILE A 253 0.02 -18.38 28.46
CA ILE A 253 -0.96 -17.54 27.78
C ILE A 253 -1.31 -18.18 26.44
N GLY A 254 -2.58 -18.51 26.21
CA GLY A 254 -3.02 -19.02 24.92
C GLY A 254 -4.30 -19.85 24.97
N THR A 255 -4.83 -20.17 23.80
CA THR A 255 -5.99 -21.08 23.69
C THR A 255 -5.60 -22.49 24.10
N HIS A 256 -6.48 -23.19 24.80
CA HIS A 256 -6.26 -24.55 25.29
C HIS A 256 -6.50 -25.59 24.16
N ILE A 257 -5.61 -25.61 23.19
CA ILE A 257 -5.62 -26.58 22.08
C ILE A 257 -4.33 -27.42 22.07
N PRO A 258 -4.37 -28.66 21.55
CA PRO A 258 -3.23 -29.56 21.58
C PRO A 258 -1.94 -28.96 21.00
N ALA A 259 -2.04 -28.21 19.89
CA ALA A 259 -0.89 -27.57 19.23
C ALA A 259 -0.10 -26.62 20.15
N LYS A 260 -0.75 -26.04 21.16
CA LYS A 260 -0.11 -25.12 22.12
C LYS A 260 0.62 -25.84 23.27
N GLY A 261 0.52 -27.16 23.39
CA GLY A 261 1.34 -28.00 24.28
C GLY A 261 1.10 -27.78 25.78
N VAL A 262 -0.12 -27.43 26.21
CA VAL A 262 -0.43 -27.25 27.64
C VAL A 262 -0.24 -28.52 28.42
N ASP A 263 -0.53 -29.70 27.82
CA ASP A 263 -0.29 -31.02 28.43
C ASP A 263 1.21 -31.33 28.62
N LEU A 264 2.05 -30.85 27.68
CA LEU A 264 3.52 -30.91 27.82
C LEU A 264 3.98 -30.09 29.01
N LEU A 265 3.44 -28.84 29.15
CA LEU A 265 3.75 -27.95 30.27
C LEU A 265 3.32 -28.58 31.61
N LEU A 266 2.11 -29.12 31.68
CA LEU A 266 1.61 -29.75 32.90
C LEU A 266 2.50 -30.92 33.35
N ARG A 267 2.90 -31.82 32.42
CA ARG A 267 3.83 -32.91 32.70
C ARG A 267 5.20 -32.42 33.17
N ALA A 268 5.75 -31.41 32.50
CA ALA A 268 7.00 -30.76 32.93
C ALA A 268 6.86 -30.17 34.33
N PHE A 269 5.80 -29.42 34.60
CA PHE A 269 5.54 -28.76 35.89
C PHE A 269 5.40 -29.77 37.03
N GLY A 270 4.81 -30.96 36.77
CA GLY A 270 4.70 -32.03 37.73
C GLY A 270 6.06 -32.62 38.21
N ALA A 271 7.12 -32.40 37.43
CA ALA A 271 8.49 -32.82 37.78
C ALA A 271 9.31 -31.71 38.45
N VAL A 272 8.86 -30.42 38.39
CA VAL A 272 9.60 -29.27 38.93
C VAL A 272 9.62 -29.29 40.45
N ARG A 273 10.83 -29.20 41.02
CA ARG A 273 11.08 -29.15 42.46
C ARG A 273 11.17 -27.70 42.95
N GLY A 274 10.81 -27.47 44.22
CA GLY A 274 10.92 -26.18 44.88
C GLY A 274 9.60 -25.39 44.93
N PRO A 275 9.60 -24.24 45.60
CA PRO A 275 8.39 -23.41 45.82
C PRO A 275 8.00 -22.65 44.56
N CYS A 276 7.17 -23.28 43.72
CA CYS A 276 6.68 -22.65 42.48
C CYS A 276 5.18 -22.86 42.24
N ARG A 277 4.61 -22.04 41.39
CA ARG A 277 3.20 -22.10 40.93
C ARG A 277 3.13 -22.03 39.42
N LEU A 278 2.04 -22.58 38.87
CA LEU A 278 1.72 -22.44 37.44
C LEU A 278 0.35 -21.79 37.27
N ARG A 279 0.28 -20.69 36.56
CA ARG A 279 -0.93 -19.96 36.17
C ARG A 279 -1.21 -20.15 34.70
N ILE A 280 -2.39 -20.67 34.38
CA ILE A 280 -2.83 -20.93 33.02
C ILE A 280 -3.91 -19.91 32.67
N PHE A 281 -3.56 -18.96 31.78
CA PHE A 281 -4.45 -17.94 31.25
C PHE A 281 -4.87 -18.30 29.84
N GLY A 282 -6.12 -17.95 29.50
CA GLY A 282 -6.56 -18.00 28.12
C GLY A 282 -7.91 -18.66 27.93
N ARG A 283 -8.25 -18.83 26.66
CA ARG A 283 -9.59 -19.24 26.27
C ARG A 283 -9.79 -20.75 26.45
N ALA A 284 -10.73 -21.06 27.33
CA ALA A 284 -11.17 -22.45 27.49
C ALA A 284 -11.87 -22.99 26.23
N ARG A 285 -11.66 -24.27 25.95
CA ARG A 285 -12.33 -25.03 24.88
C ARG A 285 -12.83 -26.37 25.39
N SER A 286 -13.96 -26.80 24.90
CA SER A 286 -14.48 -28.15 25.16
C SER A 286 -14.25 -29.00 23.89
N PRO A 287 -13.77 -30.26 24.03
CA PRO A 287 -13.47 -31.00 25.27
C PRO A 287 -12.05 -30.79 25.84
N GLU A 288 -11.22 -29.96 25.23
CA GLU A 288 -9.76 -29.91 25.52
C GLU A 288 -9.46 -29.41 26.94
N THR A 289 -10.13 -28.35 27.41
CA THR A 289 -9.85 -27.80 28.75
C THR A 289 -10.17 -28.76 29.89
N PRO A 290 -11.33 -29.44 29.91
CA PRO A 290 -11.60 -30.48 30.90
C PRO A 290 -10.53 -31.58 30.92
N ALA A 291 -10.10 -32.07 29.75
CA ALA A 291 -9.05 -33.08 29.64
C ALA A 291 -7.69 -32.60 30.21
N LEU A 292 -7.34 -31.34 29.99
CA LEU A 292 -6.14 -30.74 30.60
C LEU A 292 -6.25 -30.58 32.11
N GLN A 293 -7.45 -30.25 32.61
CA GLN A 293 -7.70 -30.19 34.05
C GLN A 293 -7.62 -31.54 34.74
N GLU A 294 -8.04 -32.63 34.09
CA GLU A 294 -7.84 -34.00 34.55
C GLU A 294 -6.34 -34.36 34.62
N ILE A 295 -5.55 -34.00 33.62
CA ILE A 295 -4.09 -34.15 33.65
C ILE A 295 -3.50 -33.39 34.84
N ALA A 296 -3.90 -32.13 35.04
CA ALA A 296 -3.41 -31.31 36.15
C ALA A 296 -3.76 -31.90 37.50
N ALA A 297 -4.96 -32.46 37.66
CA ALA A 297 -5.42 -33.11 38.91
C ALA A 297 -4.65 -34.41 39.19
N SER A 298 -4.11 -35.06 38.16
CA SER A 298 -3.33 -36.30 38.30
C SER A 298 -1.82 -36.10 38.49
N LEU A 299 -1.36 -34.86 38.63
CA LEU A 299 0.05 -34.54 38.85
C LEU A 299 0.56 -35.10 40.20
N PRO A 300 1.84 -35.55 40.27
CA PRO A 300 2.39 -36.17 41.46
C PRO A 300 2.59 -35.16 42.62
N GLY A 301 2.53 -35.66 43.84
CA GLY A 301 2.78 -34.89 45.05
C GLY A 301 1.80 -33.77 45.28
N ASP A 302 2.32 -32.57 45.57
CA ASP A 302 1.55 -31.32 45.73
C ASP A 302 1.38 -30.54 44.46
N ALA A 303 1.93 -31.01 43.32
CA ALA A 303 1.97 -30.26 42.07
C ALA A 303 0.54 -29.87 41.58
N ALA A 304 -0.42 -30.76 41.72
CA ALA A 304 -1.82 -30.46 41.36
C ALA A 304 -2.37 -29.23 42.07
N SER A 305 -2.06 -29.04 43.34
CA SER A 305 -2.54 -27.84 44.16
C SER A 305 -1.82 -26.54 43.81
N ARG A 306 -0.73 -26.63 43.05
CA ARG A 306 0.08 -25.49 42.58
C ARG A 306 -0.31 -24.96 41.19
N VAL A 307 -1.27 -25.61 40.50
CA VAL A 307 -1.79 -25.21 39.21
C VAL A 307 -3.07 -24.40 39.40
N GLU A 308 -3.07 -23.16 38.85
CA GLU A 308 -4.19 -22.23 38.95
C GLU A 308 -4.72 -21.92 37.54
N TRP A 309 -6.01 -22.18 37.32
CA TRP A 309 -6.69 -21.87 36.04
C TRP A 309 -7.37 -20.50 36.16
N LEU A 310 -7.05 -19.61 35.23
CA LEU A 310 -7.51 -18.22 35.22
C LEU A 310 -8.37 -17.93 33.99
N PRO A 311 -9.33 -17.02 34.09
CA PRO A 311 -10.16 -16.64 32.96
C PRO A 311 -9.36 -15.97 31.84
N GLU A 312 -10.02 -15.76 30.71
CA GLU A 312 -9.52 -14.95 29.61
C GLU A 312 -9.28 -13.51 30.09
N TYR A 313 -8.20 -12.89 29.69
CA TYR A 313 -7.80 -11.53 30.05
C TYR A 313 -8.08 -10.56 28.88
N ARG A 314 -8.10 -9.27 29.16
CA ARG A 314 -8.22 -8.23 28.15
C ARG A 314 -6.84 -7.80 27.69
N ASN A 315 -6.66 -7.73 26.35
CA ASN A 315 -5.38 -7.38 25.75
C ASN A 315 -4.83 -6.03 26.23
N GLU A 316 -5.70 -5.04 26.45
CA GLU A 316 -5.34 -3.71 26.95
C GLU A 316 -4.80 -3.73 28.38
N SER A 317 -5.17 -4.73 29.17
CA SER A 317 -4.83 -4.88 30.59
C SER A 317 -3.82 -6.00 30.86
N ILE A 318 -3.14 -6.51 29.81
CA ILE A 318 -2.27 -7.70 29.92
C ILE A 318 -1.20 -7.57 31.02
N VAL A 319 -0.64 -6.38 31.24
CA VAL A 319 0.37 -6.17 32.28
C VAL A 319 -0.23 -6.43 33.67
N GLY A 320 -1.32 -5.80 34.03
CA GLY A 320 -1.95 -5.94 35.36
C GLY A 320 -2.62 -7.30 35.54
N GLU A 321 -3.28 -7.82 34.49
CA GLU A 321 -4.05 -9.06 34.61
C GLU A 321 -3.17 -10.32 34.50
N VAL A 322 -2.02 -10.23 33.81
CA VAL A 322 -1.13 -11.38 33.56
C VAL A 322 0.30 -11.12 34.06
N PHE A 323 1.03 -10.14 33.49
CA PHE A 323 2.47 -10.01 33.73
C PHE A 323 2.83 -9.57 35.16
N ASP A 324 1.95 -8.89 35.87
CA ASP A 324 2.11 -8.58 37.28
C ASP A 324 1.84 -9.80 38.21
N ARG A 325 1.36 -10.91 37.63
CA ARG A 325 1.04 -12.11 38.38
C ARG A 325 1.98 -13.28 38.15
N VAL A 326 2.96 -13.11 37.22
CA VAL A 326 3.90 -14.17 36.83
C VAL A 326 5.34 -13.68 36.81
N ASP A 327 6.29 -14.57 37.04
CA ASP A 327 7.74 -14.28 37.03
C ASP A 327 8.36 -14.64 35.68
N ALA A 328 7.85 -15.65 35.01
CA ALA A 328 8.25 -16.07 33.66
C ALA A 328 7.04 -16.57 32.86
N ILE A 329 7.10 -16.42 31.54
CA ILE A 329 6.12 -17.02 30.62
C ILE A 329 6.72 -18.30 30.01
N VAL A 330 5.89 -19.34 29.92
CA VAL A 330 6.24 -20.59 29.23
C VAL A 330 5.41 -20.70 27.95
N VAL A 331 6.08 -20.90 26.83
CA VAL A 331 5.46 -21.13 25.51
C VAL A 331 5.82 -22.52 25.02
N PRO A 332 5.04 -23.56 25.41
CA PRO A 332 5.38 -24.96 25.21
C PRO A 332 4.86 -25.53 23.90
N SER A 333 4.57 -24.67 22.91
CA SER A 333 3.96 -25.08 21.63
C SER A 333 4.65 -26.29 21.01
N ILE A 334 3.86 -27.30 20.64
CA ILE A 334 4.37 -28.52 20.00
C ILE A 334 4.44 -28.43 18.48
N TRP A 335 3.82 -27.40 17.88
CA TRP A 335 4.02 -27.05 16.49
C TRP A 335 5.11 -25.97 16.34
N VAL A 336 5.62 -25.84 15.13
CA VAL A 336 6.68 -24.90 14.83
C VAL A 336 6.04 -23.50 14.61
N GLU A 337 6.00 -22.73 15.68
CA GLU A 337 5.42 -21.37 15.64
C GLU A 337 6.20 -20.46 14.69
N ASN A 338 5.48 -19.48 14.14
CA ASN A 338 6.08 -18.45 13.29
C ASN A 338 6.69 -17.30 14.13
N ALA A 339 5.85 -16.42 14.66
CA ALA A 339 6.26 -15.29 15.51
C ALA A 339 5.18 -15.07 16.59
N PRO A 340 5.22 -15.87 17.68
CA PRO A 340 4.18 -15.79 18.71
C PRO A 340 4.13 -14.42 19.36
N LEU A 341 2.98 -13.75 19.30
CA LEU A 341 2.79 -12.41 19.88
C LEU A 341 3.11 -12.41 21.37
N VAL A 342 2.76 -13.49 22.09
CA VAL A 342 3.00 -13.61 23.52
C VAL A 342 4.47 -13.52 23.91
N ILE A 343 5.40 -13.98 23.04
CA ILE A 343 6.84 -13.84 23.29
C ILE A 343 7.24 -12.36 23.23
N HIS A 344 6.82 -11.64 22.19
CA HIS A 344 7.09 -10.22 22.07
C HIS A 344 6.43 -9.42 23.22
N GLU A 345 5.20 -9.75 23.58
CA GLU A 345 4.48 -9.10 24.67
C GLU A 345 5.21 -9.31 26.02
N ALA A 346 5.68 -10.53 26.30
CA ALA A 346 6.49 -10.82 27.46
C ALA A 346 7.83 -10.05 27.44
N GLN A 347 8.53 -10.02 26.32
CA GLN A 347 9.77 -9.27 26.15
C GLN A 347 9.55 -7.77 26.33
N GLY A 348 8.48 -7.20 25.76
CA GLY A 348 8.10 -5.79 25.95
C GLY A 348 7.77 -5.45 27.41
N ALA A 349 7.20 -6.39 28.15
CA ALA A 349 6.93 -6.26 29.58
C ALA A 349 8.11 -6.67 30.47
N ARG A 350 9.28 -7.01 29.87
CA ARG A 350 10.49 -7.46 30.60
C ARG A 350 10.25 -8.73 31.44
N VAL A 351 9.45 -9.64 30.91
CA VAL A 351 9.22 -10.97 31.47
C VAL A 351 10.01 -12.00 30.69
N PRO A 352 10.89 -12.80 31.30
CA PRO A 352 11.65 -13.82 30.59
C PRO A 352 10.73 -14.93 30.07
N VAL A 353 11.15 -15.54 28.96
CA VAL A 353 10.38 -16.61 28.29
C VAL A 353 11.15 -17.91 28.32
N ILE A 354 10.44 -19.01 28.60
CA ILE A 354 10.93 -20.39 28.34
C ILE A 354 10.15 -20.91 27.15
N THR A 355 10.85 -21.34 26.08
CA THR A 355 10.19 -21.85 24.88
C THR A 355 11.00 -22.94 24.18
N GLY A 356 10.38 -23.65 23.22
CA GLY A 356 11.06 -24.69 22.46
C GLY A 356 12.13 -24.15 21.49
N ASP A 357 13.25 -24.85 21.38
CA ASP A 357 14.33 -24.54 20.44
C ASP A 357 13.94 -24.94 19.01
N VAL A 358 12.98 -24.16 18.43
CA VAL A 358 12.48 -24.43 17.07
C VAL A 358 11.80 -23.20 16.46
N GLY A 359 11.95 -23.05 15.16
CA GLY A 359 11.19 -22.08 14.35
C GLY A 359 11.35 -20.64 14.77
N GLY A 360 10.27 -19.87 14.64
CA GLY A 360 10.26 -18.45 15.03
C GLY A 360 10.36 -18.24 16.54
N MET A 361 10.14 -19.27 17.37
CA MET A 361 10.36 -19.18 18.82
C MET A 361 11.85 -19.02 19.14
N ALA A 362 12.71 -19.83 18.52
CA ALA A 362 14.16 -19.75 18.67
C ALA A 362 14.77 -18.52 17.98
N GLU A 363 14.06 -17.89 17.06
CA GLU A 363 14.45 -16.60 16.46
C GLU A 363 14.25 -15.43 17.43
N LEU A 364 13.29 -15.53 18.34
CA LEU A 364 12.92 -14.48 19.30
C LEU A 364 13.57 -14.67 20.68
N VAL A 365 13.78 -15.91 21.11
CA VAL A 365 14.37 -16.24 22.40
C VAL A 365 15.74 -16.88 22.17
N HIS A 366 16.78 -16.22 22.67
CA HIS A 366 18.15 -16.72 22.63
C HIS A 366 18.51 -17.25 24.00
N HIS A 367 18.93 -18.52 24.05
CA HIS A 367 19.22 -19.23 25.30
C HIS A 367 20.25 -18.47 26.15
N GLU A 368 19.90 -18.27 27.43
CA GLU A 368 20.71 -17.54 28.42
C GLU A 368 20.98 -16.04 28.11
N GLN A 369 20.34 -15.49 27.08
CA GLN A 369 20.46 -14.07 26.77
C GLN A 369 19.21 -13.27 27.15
N ASN A 370 18.01 -13.68 26.67
CA ASN A 370 16.73 -13.05 27.01
C ASN A 370 15.65 -14.05 27.44
N GLY A 371 16.00 -15.31 27.59
CA GLY A 371 15.14 -16.39 28.02
C GLY A 371 15.86 -17.73 28.02
N LEU A 372 15.11 -18.79 28.16
CA LEU A 372 15.63 -20.15 28.14
C LEU A 372 14.98 -20.97 27.04
N LEU A 373 15.78 -21.76 26.31
CA LEU A 373 15.30 -22.70 25.32
C LEU A 373 15.34 -24.11 25.90
N PHE A 374 14.33 -24.92 25.60
CA PHE A 374 14.30 -26.33 25.88
C PHE A 374 14.22 -27.14 24.56
N ARG A 375 14.69 -28.37 24.56
CA ARG A 375 14.55 -29.26 23.40
C ARG A 375 13.08 -29.42 23.03
N HIS A 376 12.74 -29.03 21.84
CA HIS A 376 11.35 -28.99 21.39
C HIS A 376 10.64 -30.34 21.70
N ARG A 377 9.48 -30.27 22.39
CA ARG A 377 8.62 -31.36 22.80
C ARG A 377 9.20 -32.30 23.90
N ASP A 378 10.25 -31.89 24.58
CA ASP A 378 10.86 -32.62 25.67
C ASP A 378 10.39 -32.03 27.02
N ALA A 379 9.51 -32.77 27.73
CA ALA A 379 8.98 -32.36 29.03
C ALA A 379 10.03 -32.32 30.13
N ASP A 380 11.00 -33.27 30.09
CA ASP A 380 12.05 -33.35 31.11
C ASP A 380 13.03 -32.18 30.95
N ASP A 381 13.33 -31.78 29.71
CA ASP A 381 14.18 -30.65 29.48
C ASP A 381 13.47 -29.33 29.85
N LEU A 382 12.17 -29.20 29.52
CA LEU A 382 11.35 -28.07 29.96
C LEU A 382 11.34 -27.98 31.50
N ALA A 383 11.16 -29.07 32.21
CA ALA A 383 11.22 -29.11 33.67
C ALA A 383 12.58 -28.60 34.19
N ARG A 384 13.70 -29.08 33.61
CA ARG A 384 15.05 -28.58 33.97
C ARG A 384 15.19 -27.08 33.78
N GLN A 385 14.70 -26.52 32.67
CA GLN A 385 14.77 -25.08 32.44
C GLN A 385 13.88 -24.28 33.43
N MET A 386 12.73 -24.84 33.80
CA MET A 386 11.88 -24.25 34.84
C MET A 386 12.57 -24.28 36.21
N GLU A 387 13.20 -25.41 36.59
CA GLU A 387 13.95 -25.52 37.85
C GLU A 387 15.08 -24.51 37.97
N ARG A 388 15.75 -24.14 36.86
CA ARG A 388 16.78 -23.09 36.86
C ARG A 388 16.25 -21.73 37.36
N PHE A 389 15.03 -21.35 36.94
CA PHE A 389 14.41 -20.12 37.39
C PHE A 389 13.91 -20.21 38.85
N VAL A 390 13.45 -21.38 39.29
CA VAL A 390 13.07 -21.60 40.68
C VAL A 390 14.30 -21.54 41.61
N ALA A 391 15.41 -22.12 41.18
CA ALA A 391 16.67 -22.13 41.95
C ALA A 391 17.37 -20.76 41.96
N ASP A 392 17.28 -19.98 40.88
CA ASP A 392 17.86 -18.63 40.75
C ASP A 392 16.82 -17.66 40.16
N PRO A 393 15.94 -17.07 41.00
CA PRO A 393 14.98 -16.05 40.55
C PRO A 393 15.65 -14.80 39.94
N GLU A 394 16.88 -14.47 40.35
CA GLU A 394 17.64 -13.36 39.78
C GLU A 394 18.07 -13.64 38.32
N LEU A 395 18.28 -14.89 37.95
CA LEU A 395 18.49 -15.28 36.55
C LEU A 395 17.30 -14.88 35.70
N ALA A 396 16.08 -15.14 36.18
CA ALA A 396 14.86 -14.74 35.50
C ALA A 396 14.79 -13.20 35.34
N ALA A 397 15.12 -12.46 36.39
CA ALA A 397 15.13 -10.99 36.34
C ALA A 397 16.18 -10.46 35.33
N ARG A 398 17.39 -11.01 35.34
CA ARG A 398 18.47 -10.63 34.42
C ARG A 398 18.11 -10.89 32.94
N LEU A 399 17.56 -12.07 32.64
CA LEU A 399 17.17 -12.45 31.27
C LEU A 399 15.98 -11.61 30.80
N GLY A 400 14.96 -11.40 31.63
CA GLY A 400 13.82 -10.57 31.31
C GLY A 400 14.18 -9.12 31.04
N ALA A 401 15.14 -8.57 31.80
CA ALA A 401 15.61 -7.19 31.60
C ALA A 401 16.20 -6.92 30.19
N ARG A 402 16.69 -7.95 29.51
CA ARG A 402 17.24 -7.82 28.14
C ARG A 402 16.17 -7.58 27.08
N GLY A 403 14.93 -8.05 27.33
CA GLY A 403 13.82 -7.86 26.43
C GLY A 403 14.05 -8.39 25.00
N TYR A 404 13.73 -7.60 24.00
CA TYR A 404 13.86 -7.96 22.57
C TYR A 404 15.28 -7.65 22.05
N LEU A 405 16.05 -8.68 21.74
CA LEU A 405 17.48 -8.53 21.43
C LEU A 405 17.84 -7.89 20.09
N GLN A 406 16.87 -7.73 19.18
CA GLN A 406 17.12 -7.05 17.91
C GLN A 406 17.05 -5.51 18.04
N ASP A 407 16.75 -5.01 19.22
CA ASP A 407 16.74 -3.60 19.57
C ASP A 407 17.76 -3.33 20.69
N PRO A 408 18.62 -2.31 20.60
CA PRO A 408 19.64 -2.01 21.61
C PRO A 408 19.08 -1.77 23.02
N ASP A 409 17.89 -1.17 23.10
CA ASP A 409 17.18 -0.89 24.35
C ASP A 409 16.28 -2.04 24.80
N GLY A 410 16.27 -3.14 24.04
CA GLY A 410 15.42 -4.32 24.30
C GLY A 410 13.94 -4.07 24.07
N GLU A 411 13.57 -3.05 23.33
CA GLU A 411 12.18 -2.69 23.03
C GLU A 411 11.66 -3.48 21.83
N VAL A 412 10.44 -4.00 21.93
CA VAL A 412 9.78 -4.63 20.76
C VAL A 412 9.46 -3.57 19.70
N PRO A 413 9.36 -3.93 18.40
CA PRO A 413 9.00 -2.97 17.36
C PRO A 413 7.69 -2.24 17.70
N SER A 414 7.65 -0.91 17.58
CA SER A 414 6.42 -0.16 17.83
C SER A 414 5.43 -0.29 16.66
N VAL A 415 4.14 -0.21 16.94
CA VAL A 415 3.11 -0.19 15.89
C VAL A 415 3.29 1.00 14.95
N ALA A 416 3.76 2.14 15.45
CA ALA A 416 4.00 3.33 14.63
C ALA A 416 5.11 3.09 13.59
N ALA A 417 6.26 2.52 14.02
CA ALA A 417 7.35 2.17 13.10
C ALA A 417 6.93 1.08 12.10
N HIS A 418 6.20 0.07 12.56
CA HIS A 418 5.67 -0.99 11.71
C HIS A 418 4.73 -0.45 10.63
N VAL A 419 3.82 0.45 11.00
CA VAL A 419 2.87 1.07 10.05
C VAL A 419 3.59 1.98 9.06
N GLN A 420 4.60 2.73 9.49
CA GLN A 420 5.42 3.54 8.59
C GLN A 420 6.13 2.69 7.52
N GLU A 421 6.70 1.55 7.92
CA GLU A 421 7.33 0.63 6.96
C GLU A 421 6.28 -0.02 6.05
N LEU A 422 5.11 -0.36 6.58
CA LEU A 422 4.00 -0.92 5.80
C LEU A 422 3.48 0.07 4.76
N GLU A 423 3.38 1.36 5.08
CA GLU A 423 3.04 2.43 4.14
C GLU A 423 4.07 2.56 3.00
N ALA A 424 5.36 2.49 3.34
CA ALA A 424 6.42 2.48 2.34
C ALA A 424 6.32 1.26 1.42
N ILE A 425 6.01 0.09 1.97
CA ILE A 425 5.75 -1.15 1.21
C ILE A 425 4.57 -0.97 0.25
N TYR A 426 3.45 -0.42 0.72
CA TYR A 426 2.29 -0.16 -0.14
C TYR A 426 2.65 0.77 -1.29
N GLN A 427 3.37 1.85 -1.00
CA GLN A 427 3.77 2.80 -2.02
C GLN A 427 4.70 2.16 -3.06
N ARG A 428 5.74 1.42 -2.63
CA ARG A 428 6.64 0.69 -3.53
C ARG A 428 5.88 -0.33 -4.41
N THR A 429 4.89 -1.02 -3.84
CA THR A 429 4.07 -2.00 -4.56
C THR A 429 3.18 -1.33 -5.61
N LEU A 430 2.58 -0.20 -5.26
CA LEU A 430 1.80 0.63 -6.19
C LEU A 430 2.66 1.12 -7.35
N ASP A 431 3.87 1.58 -7.07
CA ASP A 431 4.78 2.12 -8.09
C ASP A 431 5.34 1.03 -9.00
N ARG A 432 5.67 -0.16 -8.47
CA ARG A 432 6.03 -1.35 -9.28
C ARG A 432 4.90 -1.74 -10.23
N ARG A 433 3.65 -1.76 -9.77
CA ARG A 433 2.50 -2.09 -10.64
C ARG A 433 2.23 -1.03 -11.69
N LYS A 434 2.39 0.24 -11.36
CA LYS A 434 2.30 1.32 -12.36
C LYS A 434 3.37 1.14 -13.45
N SER A 435 4.60 0.82 -13.05
CA SER A 435 5.71 0.58 -13.99
C SER A 435 5.50 -0.66 -14.86
N SER A 436 4.99 -1.76 -14.31
CA SER A 436 4.67 -2.96 -15.09
C SER A 436 3.42 -2.80 -15.99
N ARG A 437 2.45 -1.95 -15.59
CA ARG A 437 1.31 -1.58 -16.45
C ARG A 437 1.75 -0.75 -17.66
N VAL A 438 2.77 0.09 -17.52
CA VAL A 438 3.35 0.88 -18.60
C VAL A 438 3.77 -0.01 -19.75
N LEU A 439 4.39 -1.16 -19.47
CA LEU A 439 4.82 -2.13 -20.51
C LEU A 439 3.68 -2.96 -21.14
N ALA A 440 2.49 -2.94 -20.55
CA ALA A 440 1.35 -3.80 -20.94
C ALA A 440 0.15 -3.02 -21.52
N GLN A 441 0.23 -1.70 -21.69
CA GLN A 441 -0.89 -0.93 -22.22
C GLN A 441 -1.01 -1.10 -23.74
N PRO A 442 -2.22 -1.31 -24.28
CA PRO A 442 -2.44 -1.45 -25.70
C PRO A 442 -2.20 -0.15 -26.49
N GLY A 443 -2.17 1.00 -25.82
CA GLY A 443 -1.92 2.31 -26.39
C GLY A 443 -1.83 3.41 -25.32
N PRO A 444 -1.58 4.66 -25.73
CA PRO A 444 -1.55 5.78 -24.78
C PRO A 444 -2.94 6.06 -24.20
N TRP A 445 -3.04 6.18 -22.88
CA TRP A 445 -4.29 6.60 -22.26
C TRP A 445 -4.55 8.11 -22.43
N ARG A 446 -3.48 8.89 -22.72
CA ARG A 446 -3.51 10.32 -22.97
C ARG A 446 -2.62 10.67 -24.16
N ILE A 447 -3.09 11.58 -25.00
CA ILE A 447 -2.29 12.13 -26.11
C ILE A 447 -2.25 13.66 -25.98
N THR A 448 -1.05 14.21 -26.07
CA THR A 448 -0.85 15.64 -26.23
C THR A 448 -0.62 15.97 -27.71
N PHE A 449 -1.48 16.77 -28.28
CA PHE A 449 -1.33 17.33 -29.63
C PHE A 449 -0.72 18.73 -29.54
N ASP A 450 0.41 18.94 -30.17
CA ASP A 450 1.02 20.27 -30.27
C ASP A 450 0.38 21.02 -31.44
N THR A 451 -0.85 21.49 -31.24
CA THR A 451 -1.76 21.93 -32.30
C THR A 451 -1.29 23.17 -33.06
N ASN A 452 -0.73 24.15 -32.36
CA ASN A 452 -0.35 25.45 -32.92
C ASN A 452 0.81 26.10 -32.13
N PRO A 453 2.00 25.48 -32.09
CA PRO A 453 3.11 25.91 -31.23
C PRO A 453 3.61 27.33 -31.56
N ASP A 454 3.36 27.82 -32.78
CA ASP A 454 3.79 29.16 -33.21
C ASP A 454 2.77 30.27 -33.00
N ASP A 455 1.55 29.95 -32.53
CA ASP A 455 0.49 30.92 -32.26
C ASP A 455 0.29 31.09 -30.74
N CYS A 456 0.72 32.22 -30.19
CA CYS A 456 0.45 32.66 -28.83
C CYS A 456 0.29 34.17 -28.77
N ASN A 457 -0.60 34.64 -27.90
CA ASN A 457 -0.78 36.05 -27.64
C ASN A 457 -0.01 36.57 -26.43
N LEU A 458 0.81 35.70 -25.77
CA LEU A 458 1.73 36.06 -24.69
C LEU A 458 3.18 35.75 -25.06
N HIS A 459 4.12 36.34 -24.30
CA HIS A 459 5.56 36.20 -24.49
C HIS A 459 6.26 35.86 -23.16
N CYS A 460 5.77 34.80 -22.46
CA CYS A 460 6.27 34.43 -21.15
C CYS A 460 7.78 34.26 -21.13
N VAL A 461 8.46 34.77 -20.10
CA VAL A 461 9.93 34.80 -20.01
C VAL A 461 10.59 33.40 -20.09
N MET A 462 9.91 32.36 -19.60
CA MET A 462 10.42 30.99 -19.56
C MET A 462 9.99 30.14 -20.76
N CYS A 463 9.25 30.67 -21.73
CA CYS A 463 8.72 29.89 -22.85
C CYS A 463 9.82 29.55 -23.87
N GLU A 464 9.92 28.27 -24.25
CA GLU A 464 10.87 27.80 -25.25
C GLU A 464 10.66 28.49 -26.61
N GLU A 465 9.42 28.73 -27.03
CA GLU A 465 9.08 29.25 -28.37
C GLU A 465 8.83 30.78 -28.39
N HIS A 466 8.14 31.31 -27.39
CA HIS A 466 7.62 32.67 -27.43
C HIS A 466 8.34 33.69 -26.51
N SER A 467 9.34 33.23 -25.73
CA SER A 467 10.13 34.14 -24.90
C SER A 467 10.90 35.14 -25.74
N PRO A 468 10.98 36.41 -25.32
CA PRO A 468 11.89 37.37 -25.96
C PRO A 468 13.34 36.94 -25.97
N LEU A 469 13.71 35.99 -25.06
CA LEU A 469 15.08 35.46 -24.92
C LEU A 469 15.35 34.28 -25.87
N SER A 470 14.32 33.58 -26.39
CA SER A 470 14.49 32.32 -27.12
C SER A 470 15.02 32.51 -28.56
N GLY A 471 14.68 33.59 -29.23
CA GLY A 471 14.99 33.82 -30.64
C GLY A 471 14.34 32.82 -31.62
N SER A 472 13.64 31.79 -31.15
CA SER A 472 13.08 30.70 -31.96
C SER A 472 12.13 31.21 -33.05
N GLN A 473 11.18 32.04 -32.70
CA GLN A 473 10.23 32.63 -33.66
C GLN A 473 10.87 33.60 -34.66
N ALA A 474 11.88 34.34 -34.23
CA ALA A 474 12.64 35.23 -35.10
C ALA A 474 13.42 34.45 -36.15
N LYS A 475 14.09 33.38 -35.73
CA LYS A 475 14.84 32.46 -36.62
C LYS A 475 13.90 31.80 -37.63
N ARG A 476 12.75 31.28 -37.22
CA ARG A 476 11.79 30.67 -38.16
C ARG A 476 11.32 31.62 -39.23
N ARG A 477 11.00 32.89 -38.82
CA ARG A 477 10.62 33.92 -39.77
C ARG A 477 11.75 34.27 -40.73
N SER A 478 13.00 34.38 -40.27
CA SER A 478 14.16 34.63 -41.14
C SER A 478 14.43 33.48 -42.11
N ASP A 479 14.16 32.26 -41.70
CA ASP A 479 14.30 31.06 -42.53
C ASP A 479 13.14 30.88 -43.53
N GLY A 480 12.14 31.78 -43.54
CA GLY A 480 10.96 31.69 -44.41
C GLY A 480 10.05 30.50 -44.14
N ARG A 481 10.13 29.90 -42.96
CA ARG A 481 9.33 28.71 -42.59
C ARG A 481 7.90 29.14 -42.20
N PRO A 482 6.87 28.43 -42.74
CA PRO A 482 5.50 28.71 -42.35
C PRO A 482 5.26 28.38 -40.89
N PRO A 483 4.27 29.01 -40.23
CA PRO A 483 3.83 28.63 -38.87
C PRO A 483 3.43 27.16 -38.81
N ARG A 484 3.88 26.47 -37.75
CA ARG A 484 3.48 25.09 -37.46
C ARG A 484 2.06 25.07 -36.99
N ARG A 485 1.19 24.39 -37.71
CA ARG A 485 -0.23 24.20 -37.34
C ARG A 485 -0.62 22.78 -37.72
N MET A 486 -1.18 22.03 -36.77
CA MET A 486 -1.60 20.65 -36.99
C MET A 486 -2.82 20.60 -37.92
N SER A 487 -2.85 19.66 -38.83
CA SER A 487 -4.03 19.41 -39.64
C SER A 487 -5.08 18.62 -38.87
N MET A 488 -6.36 18.90 -39.08
CA MET A 488 -7.44 18.12 -38.49
C MET A 488 -7.52 16.69 -39.02
N ASP A 489 -6.99 16.43 -40.24
CA ASP A 489 -6.88 15.05 -40.76
C ASP A 489 -5.96 14.19 -39.91
N LEU A 490 -4.82 14.72 -39.48
CA LEU A 490 -3.91 14.05 -38.55
C LEU A 490 -4.61 13.78 -37.21
N VAL A 491 -5.31 14.77 -36.66
CA VAL A 491 -6.06 14.61 -35.40
C VAL A 491 -7.09 13.50 -35.53
N ARG A 492 -7.91 13.49 -36.59
CA ARG A 492 -8.92 12.46 -36.85
C ARG A 492 -8.29 11.08 -36.97
N LYS A 493 -7.21 10.95 -37.74
CA LYS A 493 -6.47 9.67 -37.91
C LYS A 493 -5.98 9.14 -36.55
N VAL A 494 -5.26 9.96 -35.78
CA VAL A 494 -4.67 9.54 -34.50
C VAL A 494 -5.77 9.18 -33.49
N LEU A 495 -6.86 9.94 -33.40
CA LEU A 495 -7.98 9.60 -32.53
C LEU A 495 -8.64 8.27 -32.92
N ALA A 496 -8.87 8.04 -34.20
CA ALA A 496 -9.46 6.79 -34.69
C ALA A 496 -8.61 5.56 -34.34
N GLU A 497 -7.28 5.68 -34.36
CA GLU A 497 -6.36 4.61 -33.98
C GLU A 497 -6.17 4.46 -32.46
N ALA A 498 -6.20 5.57 -31.70
CA ALA A 498 -5.91 5.57 -30.28
C ALA A 498 -7.12 5.19 -29.39
N VAL A 499 -8.35 5.56 -29.79
CA VAL A 499 -9.57 5.30 -29.02
C VAL A 499 -9.78 3.79 -28.79
N PRO A 500 -9.71 2.91 -29.81
CA PRO A 500 -9.79 1.47 -29.59
C PRO A 500 -8.68 0.90 -28.72
N ARG A 501 -7.54 1.60 -28.63
CA ARG A 501 -6.37 1.23 -27.82
C ARG A 501 -6.41 1.79 -26.40
N GLY A 502 -7.52 2.43 -25.98
CA GLY A 502 -7.74 2.87 -24.61
C GLY A 502 -7.48 4.34 -24.34
N LEU A 503 -7.45 5.20 -25.35
CA LEU A 503 -7.35 6.65 -25.17
C LEU A 503 -8.54 7.17 -24.34
N ARG A 504 -8.26 7.99 -23.34
CA ARG A 504 -9.26 8.57 -22.45
C ARG A 504 -9.19 10.08 -22.37
N GLU A 505 -8.05 10.66 -22.70
CA GLU A 505 -7.82 12.10 -22.52
C GLU A 505 -6.92 12.68 -23.61
N VAL A 506 -7.24 13.89 -24.04
CA VAL A 506 -6.46 14.66 -25.03
C VAL A 506 -6.07 16.02 -24.42
N ILE A 507 -4.81 16.39 -24.62
CA ILE A 507 -4.28 17.74 -24.34
C ILE A 507 -4.01 18.43 -25.68
N PRO A 508 -4.63 19.60 -25.98
CA PRO A 508 -4.57 20.22 -27.30
C PRO A 508 -3.37 21.17 -27.52
N SER A 509 -2.43 21.24 -26.58
CA SER A 509 -1.25 22.11 -26.73
C SER A 509 -0.09 21.74 -25.81
N THR A 510 1.13 21.96 -26.28
CA THR A 510 2.36 21.99 -25.46
C THR A 510 2.90 23.42 -25.39
N MET A 511 3.06 24.05 -26.55
CA MET A 511 3.47 25.45 -26.73
C MET A 511 2.37 26.19 -27.47
N GLY A 512 2.37 27.52 -27.47
CA GLY A 512 1.29 28.31 -28.03
C GLY A 512 0.03 28.38 -27.13
N GLU A 513 -0.98 29.10 -27.59
CA GLU A 513 -2.29 29.17 -26.92
C GLU A 513 -3.32 28.34 -27.70
N PRO A 514 -3.81 27.22 -27.14
CA PRO A 514 -4.71 26.31 -27.86
C PRO A 514 -6.04 26.94 -28.29
N LEU A 515 -6.51 27.93 -27.59
CA LEU A 515 -7.76 28.61 -27.94
C LEU A 515 -7.63 29.57 -29.17
N LEU A 516 -6.40 29.71 -29.68
CA LEU A 516 -6.14 30.35 -30.98
C LEU A 516 -6.16 29.35 -32.13
N PHE A 517 -6.09 28.02 -31.84
CA PHE A 517 -6.14 27.00 -32.88
C PHE A 517 -7.45 26.99 -33.64
N ALA A 518 -7.39 27.09 -34.98
CA ALA A 518 -8.58 27.17 -35.81
C ALA A 518 -9.47 25.92 -35.73
N GLY A 519 -8.87 24.74 -35.54
CA GLY A 519 -9.56 23.46 -35.38
C GLY A 519 -10.10 23.16 -33.99
N MET A 520 -10.02 24.08 -33.02
CA MET A 520 -10.36 23.80 -31.61
C MET A 520 -11.81 23.38 -31.42
N GLU A 521 -12.77 24.00 -32.11
CA GLU A 521 -14.19 23.63 -32.00
C GLU A 521 -14.45 22.22 -32.55
N GLU A 522 -13.81 21.86 -33.66
CA GLU A 522 -13.90 20.50 -34.21
C GLU A 522 -13.26 19.47 -33.27
N LEU A 523 -12.11 19.78 -32.66
CA LEU A 523 -11.47 18.90 -31.67
C LEU A 523 -12.40 18.66 -30.46
N ILE A 524 -13.08 19.69 -29.97
CA ILE A 524 -14.08 19.57 -28.91
C ILE A 524 -15.19 18.57 -29.31
N GLN A 525 -15.73 18.71 -30.53
CA GLN A 525 -16.76 17.82 -31.07
C GLN A 525 -16.25 16.37 -31.19
N LEU A 526 -15.05 16.16 -31.72
CA LEU A 526 -14.44 14.84 -31.84
C LEU A 526 -14.24 14.17 -30.48
N CYS A 527 -13.76 14.92 -29.48
CA CYS A 527 -13.64 14.41 -28.11
C CYS A 527 -14.98 13.96 -27.55
N GLY A 528 -16.05 14.75 -27.75
CA GLY A 528 -17.41 14.40 -27.35
C GLY A 528 -17.92 13.14 -28.05
N THR A 529 -17.75 13.04 -29.37
CA THR A 529 -18.18 11.89 -30.18
C THR A 529 -17.50 10.59 -29.76
N HIS A 530 -16.21 10.64 -29.43
CA HIS A 530 -15.44 9.46 -29.03
C HIS A 530 -15.49 9.17 -27.52
N GLY A 531 -16.18 9.97 -26.70
CA GLY A 531 -16.21 9.82 -25.24
C GLY A 531 -14.85 10.09 -24.58
N VAL A 532 -13.97 10.82 -25.26
CA VAL A 532 -12.64 11.18 -24.77
C VAL A 532 -12.72 12.52 -24.05
N ARG A 533 -12.07 12.64 -22.90
CA ARG A 533 -12.03 13.90 -22.14
C ARG A 533 -10.98 14.83 -22.70
N LEU A 534 -11.30 16.12 -22.72
CA LEU A 534 -10.32 17.16 -22.97
C LEU A 534 -9.60 17.52 -21.66
N ASN A 535 -8.31 17.83 -21.73
CA ASN A 535 -7.50 18.36 -20.64
C ASN A 535 -6.77 19.59 -21.17
N LEU A 536 -7.32 20.77 -20.90
CA LEU A 536 -6.84 22.02 -21.47
C LEU A 536 -5.72 22.62 -20.62
N THR A 537 -4.67 23.14 -21.29
CA THR A 537 -3.75 24.12 -20.71
C THR A 537 -3.87 25.41 -21.48
N THR A 538 -4.19 26.53 -20.80
CA THR A 538 -4.39 27.84 -21.42
C THR A 538 -3.69 28.93 -20.60
N ASN A 539 -3.31 30.00 -21.25
CA ASN A 539 -2.73 31.16 -20.58
C ASN A 539 -3.78 32.03 -19.82
N GLY A 540 -5.06 31.67 -19.86
CA GLY A 540 -6.14 32.36 -19.14
C GLY A 540 -6.67 33.61 -19.79
N THR A 541 -6.18 34.01 -20.96
CA THR A 541 -6.72 35.19 -21.67
C THR A 541 -8.01 34.89 -22.42
N PHE A 542 -8.33 33.61 -22.66
CA PHE A 542 -9.53 33.14 -23.38
C PHE A 542 -9.80 33.91 -24.68
N PRO A 543 -8.84 33.95 -25.62
CA PRO A 543 -8.93 34.77 -26.83
C PRO A 543 -10.12 34.38 -27.71
N ARG A 544 -10.51 35.25 -28.63
CA ARG A 544 -11.58 35.09 -29.63
C ARG A 544 -12.99 35.13 -29.04
N LEU A 545 -13.38 34.27 -28.13
CA LEU A 545 -14.76 34.12 -27.65
C LEU A 545 -15.00 34.72 -26.25
N GLY A 546 -13.93 34.93 -25.48
CA GLY A 546 -14.01 35.33 -24.07
C GLY A 546 -14.28 34.14 -23.12
N ALA A 547 -14.05 34.38 -21.82
CA ALA A 547 -14.05 33.35 -20.80
C ALA A 547 -15.39 32.60 -20.68
N ARG A 548 -16.52 33.29 -20.71
CA ARG A 548 -17.86 32.68 -20.58
C ARG A 548 -18.17 31.75 -21.74
N ALA A 549 -18.04 32.20 -22.98
CA ALA A 549 -18.38 31.39 -24.13
C ALA A 549 -17.45 30.22 -24.32
N TRP A 550 -16.17 30.33 -23.94
CA TRP A 550 -15.25 29.18 -23.87
C TRP A 550 -15.62 28.24 -22.73
N ALA A 551 -15.95 28.71 -21.55
CA ALA A 551 -16.37 27.89 -20.43
C ALA A 551 -17.60 27.03 -20.76
N GLU A 552 -18.63 27.61 -21.37
CA GLU A 552 -19.84 26.88 -21.79
C GLU A 552 -19.57 25.73 -22.76
N ARG A 553 -18.53 25.84 -23.62
CA ARG A 553 -18.12 24.80 -24.56
C ARG A 553 -17.22 23.72 -23.93
N LEU A 554 -16.33 24.15 -23.02
CA LEU A 554 -15.26 23.31 -22.48
C LEU A 554 -15.70 22.52 -21.26
N VAL A 555 -16.45 23.13 -20.33
CA VAL A 555 -16.82 22.49 -19.05
C VAL A 555 -17.49 21.13 -19.23
N PRO A 556 -18.44 20.92 -20.18
CA PRO A 556 -19.12 19.65 -20.32
C PRO A 556 -18.20 18.44 -20.61
N ILE A 557 -17.10 18.66 -21.34
CA ILE A 557 -16.24 17.58 -21.85
C ILE A 557 -14.84 17.53 -21.21
N THR A 558 -14.48 18.56 -20.43
CA THR A 558 -13.12 18.69 -19.93
C THR A 558 -12.97 18.02 -18.57
N SER A 559 -11.87 17.29 -18.40
CA SER A 559 -11.48 16.71 -17.10
C SER A 559 -10.79 17.73 -16.20
N ASP A 560 -9.91 18.57 -16.78
CA ASP A 560 -9.06 19.53 -16.08
C ASP A 560 -8.74 20.73 -16.98
N VAL A 561 -9.01 21.94 -16.50
CA VAL A 561 -8.56 23.17 -17.14
C VAL A 561 -7.41 23.73 -16.32
N LYS A 562 -6.22 23.68 -16.88
CA LYS A 562 -4.99 24.22 -16.29
C LYS A 562 -4.77 25.63 -16.83
N ILE A 563 -4.87 26.60 -15.96
CA ILE A 563 -4.63 28.00 -16.26
C ILE A 563 -3.20 28.33 -15.82
N SER A 564 -2.36 28.77 -16.76
CA SER A 564 -1.00 29.19 -16.45
C SER A 564 -1.02 30.38 -15.50
N TRP A 565 -0.42 30.21 -14.31
CA TRP A 565 -0.47 31.19 -13.25
C TRP A 565 0.87 31.29 -12.52
N ASN A 566 1.53 32.44 -12.56
CA ASN A 566 2.93 32.52 -12.11
C ASN A 566 3.22 33.61 -11.07
N GLY A 567 2.20 34.19 -10.42
CA GLY A 567 2.37 35.15 -9.32
C GLY A 567 1.08 35.34 -8.53
N ALA A 568 1.18 35.70 -7.26
CA ALA A 568 0.04 36.12 -6.43
C ALA A 568 -0.24 37.65 -6.55
N LYS A 569 0.71 38.38 -7.09
CA LYS A 569 0.68 39.83 -7.27
C LYS A 569 0.78 40.19 -8.74
N LYS A 570 0.13 41.28 -9.09
CA LYS A 570 0.15 41.86 -10.45
C LYS A 570 1.57 41.97 -11.00
N MET A 571 2.46 42.61 -10.26
CA MET A 571 3.85 42.83 -10.70
C MET A 571 4.57 41.52 -11.04
N THR A 572 4.48 40.49 -10.19
CA THR A 572 5.16 39.22 -10.39
C THR A 572 4.53 38.48 -11.58
N HIS A 573 3.19 38.39 -11.63
CA HIS A 573 2.49 37.69 -12.70
C HIS A 573 2.81 38.30 -14.08
N GLU A 574 2.65 39.62 -14.23
CA GLU A 574 2.86 40.32 -15.52
C GLU A 574 4.34 40.37 -15.93
N ALA A 575 5.28 40.38 -14.96
CA ALA A 575 6.72 40.28 -15.24
C ALA A 575 7.14 38.91 -15.78
N ILE A 576 6.43 37.84 -15.41
CA ILE A 576 6.70 36.48 -15.87
C ILE A 576 5.87 36.16 -17.13
N MET A 577 4.60 36.54 -17.14
CA MET A 577 3.64 36.29 -18.22
C MET A 577 3.50 37.56 -19.09
N LEU A 578 4.58 37.89 -19.79
CA LEU A 578 4.63 39.15 -20.58
C LEU A 578 3.48 39.23 -21.58
N GLY A 579 2.74 40.33 -21.52
CA GLY A 579 1.55 40.59 -22.31
C GLY A 579 0.23 40.22 -21.62
N ALA A 580 0.26 39.53 -20.48
CA ALA A 580 -0.92 39.33 -19.65
C ALA A 580 -1.33 40.62 -18.94
N ARG A 581 -2.62 40.78 -18.73
CA ARG A 581 -3.20 41.84 -17.88
C ARG A 581 -3.85 41.20 -16.67
N TRP A 582 -3.30 41.43 -15.51
CA TRP A 582 -3.67 40.78 -14.25
C TRP A 582 -5.18 40.79 -13.97
N GLU A 583 -5.78 41.97 -14.03
CA GLU A 583 -7.19 42.15 -13.70
C GLU A 583 -8.11 41.42 -14.68
N GLU A 584 -7.72 41.36 -15.96
CA GLU A 584 -8.48 40.68 -17.00
C GLU A 584 -8.40 39.14 -16.81
N VAL A 585 -7.19 38.63 -16.60
CA VAL A 585 -7.01 37.16 -16.40
C VAL A 585 -7.68 36.72 -15.10
N LEU A 586 -7.63 37.53 -14.04
CA LEU A 586 -8.30 37.26 -12.77
C LEU A 586 -9.82 37.16 -12.94
N GLU A 587 -10.43 38.10 -13.68
CA GLU A 587 -11.86 38.11 -13.97
C GLU A 587 -12.28 36.96 -14.89
N ASN A 588 -11.42 36.59 -15.83
CA ASN A 588 -11.61 35.43 -16.68
C ASN A 588 -11.68 34.14 -15.86
N VAL A 589 -10.78 33.97 -14.85
CA VAL A 589 -10.80 32.84 -13.94
C VAL A 589 -12.10 32.77 -13.13
N ARG A 590 -12.54 33.92 -12.56
CA ARG A 590 -13.82 34.00 -11.83
C ARG A 590 -15.00 33.60 -12.71
N THR A 591 -15.05 34.14 -13.93
CA THR A 591 -16.10 33.79 -14.89
C THR A 591 -16.10 32.30 -15.24
N PHE A 592 -14.93 31.73 -15.50
CA PHE A 592 -14.81 30.31 -15.83
C PHE A 592 -15.27 29.41 -14.67
N VAL A 593 -14.82 29.70 -13.44
CA VAL A 593 -15.20 28.97 -12.23
C VAL A 593 -16.71 29.10 -11.98
N ALA A 594 -17.30 30.26 -12.16
CA ALA A 594 -18.75 30.46 -12.00
C ALA A 594 -19.57 29.61 -12.98
N VAL A 595 -19.19 29.56 -14.27
CA VAL A 595 -19.84 28.69 -15.27
C VAL A 595 -19.66 27.21 -14.94
N ARG A 596 -18.46 26.81 -14.53
CA ARG A 596 -18.17 25.44 -14.08
C ARG A 596 -19.08 25.02 -12.91
N ASP A 597 -19.20 25.88 -11.89
CA ASP A 597 -20.00 25.57 -10.70
C ASP A 597 -21.51 25.57 -11.01
N GLN A 598 -21.98 26.47 -11.87
CA GLN A 598 -23.35 26.47 -12.36
C GLN A 598 -23.67 25.16 -13.12
N HIS A 599 -22.79 24.74 -14.02
CA HIS A 599 -22.95 23.50 -14.77
C HIS A 599 -23.00 22.26 -13.85
N ALA A 600 -22.09 22.22 -12.86
CA ALA A 600 -22.05 21.14 -11.87
C ALA A 600 -23.30 21.13 -10.97
N ALA A 601 -23.80 22.28 -10.55
CA ALA A 601 -25.04 22.41 -9.77
C ALA A 601 -26.27 21.92 -10.54
N ALA A 602 -26.26 22.02 -11.87
CA ALA A 602 -27.28 21.49 -12.76
C ALA A 602 -27.14 19.96 -13.03
N GLY A 603 -26.25 19.26 -12.32
CA GLY A 603 -26.01 17.83 -12.46
C GLY A 603 -25.06 17.45 -13.60
N GLY A 604 -24.42 18.41 -14.25
CA GLY A 604 -23.45 18.19 -15.30
C GLY A 604 -22.05 17.82 -14.78
N ASN A 605 -21.11 17.65 -15.72
CA ASN A 605 -19.72 17.39 -15.41
C ASN A 605 -19.10 18.54 -14.60
N ARG A 606 -18.39 18.21 -13.52
CA ARG A 606 -17.57 19.18 -12.81
C ARG A 606 -16.10 19.03 -13.23
N CYS A 607 -15.67 19.85 -14.19
CA CYS A 607 -14.26 19.87 -14.55
C CYS A 607 -13.44 20.47 -13.40
N ARG A 608 -12.22 19.96 -13.24
CA ARG A 608 -11.24 20.57 -12.32
C ARG A 608 -10.69 21.85 -12.91
N VAL A 609 -10.47 22.84 -12.07
CA VAL A 609 -9.72 24.05 -12.44
C VAL A 609 -8.40 24.04 -11.68
N THR A 610 -7.29 24.22 -12.39
CA THR A 610 -5.94 24.13 -11.84
C THR A 610 -5.15 25.40 -12.16
N PHE A 611 -4.44 25.96 -11.18
CA PHE A 611 -3.36 26.90 -11.45
C PHE A 611 -2.09 26.11 -11.76
N GLN A 612 -1.57 26.28 -12.98
CA GLN A 612 -0.36 25.65 -13.48
C GLN A 612 0.82 26.63 -13.39
N LEU A 613 1.80 26.33 -12.54
CA LEU A 613 2.95 27.17 -12.27
C LEU A 613 4.22 26.64 -12.94
N THR A 614 5.11 27.55 -13.29
CA THR A 614 6.54 27.26 -13.43
C THR A 614 7.24 27.83 -12.20
N PHE A 615 7.96 26.97 -11.46
CA PHE A 615 8.65 27.38 -10.24
C PHE A 615 9.94 28.10 -10.60
N LEU A 616 10.02 29.38 -10.21
CA LEU A 616 11.10 30.32 -10.51
C LEU A 616 11.57 31.00 -9.23
N GLU A 617 12.80 31.44 -9.21
CA GLU A 617 13.35 32.32 -8.14
C GLU A 617 12.49 33.57 -7.90
N SER A 618 11.88 34.10 -8.96
CA SER A 618 11.06 35.31 -8.90
C SER A 618 9.66 35.12 -8.32
N ASN A 619 9.14 33.86 -8.22
CA ASN A 619 7.80 33.61 -7.70
C ASN A 619 7.75 32.66 -6.50
N VAL A 620 8.90 32.13 -6.06
CA VAL A 620 8.94 31.11 -5.00
C VAL A 620 8.31 31.61 -3.70
N ASP A 621 8.55 32.85 -3.32
CA ASP A 621 8.05 33.44 -2.06
C ASP A 621 6.54 33.72 -2.10
N GLU A 622 5.92 33.70 -3.28
CA GLU A 622 4.48 33.92 -3.47
C GLU A 622 3.66 32.62 -3.58
N ILE A 623 4.28 31.42 -3.53
CA ILE A 623 3.55 30.16 -3.74
C ILE A 623 2.43 29.97 -2.73
N ALA A 624 2.66 30.28 -1.45
CA ALA A 624 1.62 30.21 -0.42
C ALA A 624 0.47 31.18 -0.68
N ASP A 625 0.77 32.40 -1.17
CA ASP A 625 -0.24 33.40 -1.54
C ASP A 625 -1.03 32.98 -2.79
N ILE A 626 -0.38 32.31 -3.75
CA ILE A 626 -1.06 31.70 -4.90
C ILE A 626 -2.05 30.62 -4.44
N VAL A 627 -1.70 29.83 -3.43
CA VAL A 627 -2.62 28.81 -2.85
C VAL A 627 -3.83 29.49 -2.18
N ARG A 628 -3.62 30.57 -1.42
CA ARG A 628 -4.72 31.38 -0.82
C ARG A 628 -5.62 31.99 -1.89
N LEU A 629 -5.02 32.54 -2.93
CA LEU A 629 -5.75 33.08 -4.07
C LEU A 629 -6.58 32.00 -4.78
N ALA A 630 -5.99 30.84 -5.03
CA ALA A 630 -6.68 29.69 -5.61
C ALA A 630 -7.91 29.29 -4.77
N ALA A 631 -7.75 29.20 -3.44
CA ALA A 631 -8.85 28.90 -2.53
C ALA A 631 -9.99 29.94 -2.63
N SER A 632 -9.66 31.25 -2.62
CA SER A 632 -10.64 32.33 -2.71
C SER A 632 -11.40 32.36 -4.03
N LEU A 633 -10.78 31.92 -5.12
CA LEU A 633 -11.36 31.86 -6.45
C LEU A 633 -12.13 30.59 -6.76
N GLY A 634 -12.07 29.57 -5.88
CA GLY A 634 -12.68 28.26 -6.14
C GLY A 634 -11.86 27.39 -7.11
N VAL A 635 -10.56 27.63 -7.25
CA VAL A 635 -9.62 26.85 -8.05
C VAL A 635 -9.24 25.59 -7.25
N ASP A 636 -9.47 24.42 -7.82
CA ASP A 636 -9.40 23.13 -7.10
C ASP A 636 -7.97 22.66 -6.79
N ARG A 637 -6.99 23.07 -7.62
CA ARG A 637 -5.61 22.57 -7.51
C ARG A 637 -4.59 23.66 -7.87
N VAL A 638 -3.47 23.63 -7.15
CA VAL A 638 -2.23 24.31 -7.52
C VAL A 638 -1.19 23.28 -7.86
N LYS A 639 -0.63 23.36 -9.06
CA LYS A 639 0.33 22.41 -9.61
C LYS A 639 1.45 23.16 -10.30
N GLY A 640 2.67 22.60 -10.31
CA GLY A 640 3.74 23.22 -11.06
C GLY A 640 4.88 22.26 -11.42
N HIS A 641 5.89 22.81 -12.05
CA HIS A 641 7.14 22.13 -12.33
C HIS A 641 8.29 23.13 -12.25
N HIS A 642 9.48 22.63 -11.94
CA HIS A 642 10.69 23.45 -12.00
C HIS A 642 11.00 23.84 -13.44
N VAL A 643 11.53 25.06 -13.63
CA VAL A 643 11.87 25.59 -14.95
C VAL A 643 12.88 24.69 -15.67
N TRP A 644 12.63 24.44 -16.93
CA TRP A 644 13.63 23.92 -17.86
C TRP A 644 14.48 25.10 -18.37
N ALA A 645 15.80 25.01 -18.17
CA ALA A 645 16.73 26.03 -18.69
C ALA A 645 16.98 25.78 -20.20
N HIS A 646 16.08 26.32 -21.03
CA HIS A 646 16.20 26.22 -22.49
C HIS A 646 17.33 27.09 -23.04
N PHE A 647 17.68 28.15 -22.32
CA PHE A 647 18.74 29.08 -22.63
C PHE A 647 19.41 29.57 -21.35
N ARG A 648 20.65 30.08 -21.46
CA ARG A 648 21.53 30.38 -20.33
C ARG A 648 20.91 31.35 -19.31
N GLU A 649 20.12 32.30 -19.77
CA GLU A 649 19.45 33.29 -18.91
C GLU A 649 18.46 32.67 -17.92
N LEU A 650 17.91 31.49 -18.25
CA LEU A 650 16.99 30.77 -17.35
C LEU A 650 17.70 29.99 -16.25
N GLU A 651 19.00 29.70 -16.37
CA GLU A 651 19.76 28.97 -15.35
C GLU A 651 19.70 29.71 -14.00
N GLY A 652 19.79 31.05 -14.02
CA GLY A 652 19.67 31.91 -12.85
C GLY A 652 18.27 31.93 -12.20
N MET A 653 17.25 31.48 -12.91
CA MET A 653 15.87 31.41 -12.43
C MET A 653 15.51 30.06 -11.79
N SER A 654 16.39 29.07 -11.86
CA SER A 654 16.11 27.72 -11.36
C SER A 654 16.26 27.63 -9.84
N MET A 655 15.25 27.07 -9.17
CA MET A 655 15.29 26.73 -7.74
C MET A 655 16.30 25.62 -7.39
N ARG A 656 16.87 24.95 -8.39
CA ARG A 656 17.84 23.87 -8.23
C ARG A 656 19.30 24.30 -8.42
N ARG A 657 19.55 25.60 -8.57
CA ARG A 657 20.87 26.14 -8.90
C ARG A 657 21.84 26.18 -7.72
N SER A 658 21.35 26.22 -6.48
CA SER A 658 22.16 26.30 -5.27
C SER A 658 21.45 25.71 -4.06
N THR A 659 22.22 25.38 -3.01
CA THR A 659 21.67 24.91 -1.72
C THR A 659 20.77 25.97 -1.07
N GLU A 660 21.07 27.26 -1.23
CA GLU A 660 20.25 28.35 -0.73
C GLU A 660 18.91 28.42 -1.45
N SER A 661 18.89 28.31 -2.80
CA SER A 661 17.67 28.26 -3.58
C SER A 661 16.80 27.05 -3.19
N ILE A 662 17.41 25.88 -2.95
CA ILE A 662 16.72 24.68 -2.48
C ILE A 662 16.14 24.90 -1.08
N ALA A 663 16.85 25.54 -0.16
CA ALA A 663 16.34 25.83 1.18
C ALA A 663 15.12 26.77 1.12
N ARG A 664 15.17 27.82 0.27
CA ARG A 664 14.01 28.72 0.03
C ARG A 664 12.84 27.96 -0.57
N TRP A 665 13.10 27.08 -1.55
CA TRP A 665 12.07 26.21 -2.14
C TRP A 665 11.40 25.33 -1.08
N ASN A 666 12.18 24.66 -0.23
CA ASN A 666 11.64 23.78 0.81
C ASN A 666 10.81 24.56 1.83
N ALA A 667 11.23 25.78 2.20
CA ALA A 667 10.43 26.66 3.05
C ALA A 667 9.11 27.10 2.38
N ALA A 668 9.14 27.40 1.09
CA ALA A 668 7.95 27.76 0.31
C ALA A 668 6.96 26.59 0.18
N VAL A 669 7.46 25.35 0.00
CA VAL A 669 6.61 24.14 -0.01
C VAL A 669 5.89 23.95 1.32
N GLU A 670 6.57 24.11 2.44
CA GLU A 670 5.95 24.01 3.77
C GLU A 670 4.92 25.14 4.02
N ALA A 671 5.22 26.35 3.57
CA ALA A 671 4.27 27.46 3.64
C ALA A 671 3.02 27.22 2.78
N ALA A 672 3.20 26.67 1.56
CA ALA A 672 2.11 26.31 0.68
C ALA A 672 1.22 25.19 1.25
N ARG A 673 1.82 24.19 1.89
CA ARG A 673 1.08 23.11 2.58
C ARG A 673 0.22 23.65 3.71
N ARG A 674 0.78 24.53 4.55
CA ARG A 674 0.00 25.20 5.60
C ARG A 674 -1.13 26.03 5.01
N ALA A 675 -0.86 26.85 3.98
CA ALA A 675 -1.89 27.63 3.32
C ALA A 675 -3.03 26.77 2.76
N ALA A 676 -2.72 25.60 2.21
CA ALA A 676 -3.75 24.66 1.71
C ALA A 676 -4.57 24.01 2.82
N GLN A 677 -4.00 23.82 4.01
CA GLN A 677 -4.72 23.32 5.19
C GLN A 677 -5.61 24.39 5.83
N ASP A 678 -5.12 25.63 5.90
CA ASP A 678 -5.80 26.74 6.59
C ASP A 678 -6.94 27.36 5.78
N HIS A 679 -6.99 27.12 4.46
CA HIS A 679 -7.95 27.76 3.56
C HIS A 679 -8.77 26.72 2.79
N VAL A 680 -10.08 26.86 2.87
CA VAL A 680 -11.03 25.99 2.17
C VAL A 680 -11.63 26.71 0.96
N LEU A 681 -11.94 25.94 -0.06
CA LEU A 681 -12.72 26.34 -1.21
C LEU A 681 -14.17 26.68 -0.81
N PRO A 682 -14.92 27.46 -1.59
CA PRO A 682 -16.35 27.65 -1.36
C PRO A 682 -17.15 26.34 -1.25
N SER A 683 -16.63 25.23 -1.79
CA SER A 683 -17.21 23.89 -1.69
C SER A 683 -16.89 23.16 -0.38
N GLY A 684 -16.16 23.75 0.56
CA GLY A 684 -15.70 23.13 1.81
C GLY A 684 -14.51 22.17 1.67
N ARG A 685 -13.97 22.00 0.47
CA ARG A 685 -12.77 21.17 0.23
C ARG A 685 -11.50 22.02 0.30
N HIS A 686 -10.36 21.38 0.51
CA HIS A 686 -9.04 22.02 0.44
C HIS A 686 -8.50 22.09 -0.98
N VAL A 687 -7.64 23.08 -1.25
CA VAL A 687 -6.87 23.14 -2.50
C VAL A 687 -5.89 21.99 -2.55
N LEU A 688 -5.89 21.23 -3.65
CA LEU A 688 -4.93 20.15 -3.86
C LEU A 688 -3.57 20.73 -4.29
N LEU A 689 -2.50 20.25 -3.70
CA LEU A 689 -1.13 20.56 -4.13
C LEU A 689 -0.55 19.38 -4.92
N GLU A 690 0.02 19.66 -6.10
CA GLU A 690 0.65 18.63 -6.93
C GLU A 690 2.01 19.09 -7.44
N ASN A 691 3.02 18.21 -7.32
CA ASN A 691 4.42 18.48 -7.66
C ASN A 691 5.10 19.55 -6.78
N LEU A 692 4.57 19.83 -5.59
CA LEU A 692 5.21 20.68 -4.59
C LEU A 692 5.85 19.77 -3.54
N PHE A 693 7.07 19.30 -3.83
CA PHE A 693 7.85 18.42 -2.97
C PHE A 693 9.14 19.12 -2.52
N PRO A 694 9.62 18.88 -1.30
CA PRO A 694 10.95 19.29 -0.90
C PRO A 694 12.03 18.68 -1.82
N LEU A 695 13.10 19.42 -2.04
CA LEU A 695 14.29 18.93 -2.73
C LEU A 695 15.36 18.53 -1.71
N ASP A 696 16.11 17.47 -2.03
CA ASP A 696 17.21 17.03 -1.18
C ASP A 696 18.42 17.97 -1.32
N VAL A 697 18.91 18.48 -0.20
CA VAL A 697 20.06 19.38 -0.13
C VAL A 697 21.39 18.61 -0.23
N ALA A 698 21.39 17.33 0.13
CA ALA A 698 22.59 16.49 0.17
C ALA A 698 22.93 15.80 -1.17
N ALA A 699 22.02 15.86 -2.14
CA ALA A 699 22.23 15.23 -3.45
C ALA A 699 23.32 15.98 -4.24
N SER A 700 24.53 15.46 -4.25
CA SER A 700 25.65 16.01 -5.03
C SER A 700 25.39 15.84 -6.54
N GLY A 701 25.07 16.92 -7.22
CA GLY A 701 25.17 17.05 -8.69
C GLY A 701 23.97 16.61 -9.52
N ASP A 702 23.10 15.73 -9.09
CA ASP A 702 21.87 15.34 -9.81
C ASP A 702 20.65 15.65 -8.93
N LEU A 703 20.16 16.87 -9.06
CA LEU A 703 19.04 17.41 -8.26
C LEU A 703 17.64 16.96 -8.78
N ALA A 704 17.59 16.08 -9.79
CA ALA A 704 16.33 15.58 -10.31
C ALA A 704 15.79 14.44 -9.43
N PRO A 705 14.46 14.37 -9.22
CA PRO A 705 13.84 13.24 -8.55
C PRO A 705 14.18 11.92 -9.24
N GLY A 706 14.64 10.91 -8.49
CA GLY A 706 15.11 9.62 -9.03
C GLY A 706 14.00 8.62 -9.40
N GLY A 707 12.74 8.90 -9.07
CA GLY A 707 11.60 8.00 -9.23
C GLY A 707 11.17 7.72 -10.68
N PRO A 708 10.10 6.97 -10.90
CA PRO A 708 9.66 6.54 -12.22
C PRO A 708 9.20 7.72 -13.10
N CYS A 709 9.32 7.54 -14.42
CA CYS A 709 8.76 8.48 -15.38
C CYS A 709 7.22 8.38 -15.39
N PRO A 710 6.48 9.49 -15.22
CA PRO A 710 5.02 9.45 -15.24
C PRO A 710 4.42 9.40 -16.66
N PHE A 711 5.22 9.51 -17.70
CA PHE A 711 4.77 9.68 -19.09
C PHE A 711 5.08 8.50 -20.00
N LEU A 712 6.32 8.03 -19.99
CA LEU A 712 6.77 6.97 -20.91
C LEU A 712 5.90 5.71 -20.79
N GLY A 713 5.45 5.19 -21.93
CA GLY A 713 4.57 4.02 -22.02
C GLY A 713 3.13 4.26 -21.57
N GLN A 714 2.77 5.49 -21.20
CA GLN A 714 1.42 5.87 -20.77
C GLN A 714 0.83 6.98 -21.64
N GLU A 715 1.64 7.93 -22.04
CA GLU A 715 1.24 9.11 -22.79
C GLU A 715 2.05 9.21 -24.08
N ALA A 716 1.50 9.90 -25.06
CA ALA A 716 2.17 10.23 -26.31
C ALA A 716 2.04 11.72 -26.59
N TRP A 717 3.04 12.28 -27.27
CA TRP A 717 3.00 13.62 -27.84
C TRP A 717 3.05 13.52 -29.36
N VAL A 718 2.29 14.35 -30.02
CA VAL A 718 2.25 14.43 -31.48
C VAL A 718 2.56 15.87 -31.86
N SER A 719 3.67 16.10 -32.56
CA SER A 719 4.03 17.43 -33.04
C SER A 719 3.05 17.93 -34.12
N ALA A 720 3.04 19.23 -34.36
CA ALA A 720 2.20 19.82 -35.42
C ALA A 720 2.47 19.21 -36.82
N GLU A 721 3.69 18.73 -37.05
CA GLU A 721 4.08 18.05 -38.29
C GLU A 721 3.87 16.51 -38.25
N GLY A 722 3.26 15.98 -37.17
CA GLY A 722 2.91 14.56 -37.04
C GLY A 722 3.99 13.66 -36.44
N ARG A 723 5.15 14.18 -36.04
CA ARG A 723 6.17 13.37 -35.35
C ARG A 723 5.65 12.84 -34.04
N PHE A 724 5.86 11.55 -33.80
CA PHE A 724 5.62 10.96 -32.45
C PHE A 724 6.77 11.31 -31.52
N ASP A 725 6.44 11.87 -30.36
CA ASP A 725 7.39 12.17 -29.29
C ASP A 725 7.01 11.41 -28.02
N PRO A 726 7.98 10.81 -27.29
CA PRO A 726 7.69 9.94 -26.15
C PRO A 726 7.42 10.70 -24.85
N CYS A 727 7.71 11.99 -24.76
CA CYS A 727 7.59 12.76 -23.52
C CYS A 727 7.50 14.28 -23.76
N CYS A 728 7.26 15.02 -22.68
CA CYS A 728 7.08 16.47 -22.66
C CYS A 728 8.40 17.28 -22.54
N ALA A 729 9.57 16.65 -22.61
CA ALA A 729 10.84 17.38 -22.55
C ALA A 729 10.97 18.39 -23.73
N PRO A 730 11.80 19.44 -23.58
CA PRO A 730 12.07 20.37 -24.67
C PRO A 730 12.42 19.70 -25.99
N ASP A 731 12.00 20.27 -27.10
CA ASP A 731 12.08 19.62 -28.43
C ASP A 731 13.48 19.10 -28.76
N ALA A 732 14.50 19.93 -28.57
CA ALA A 732 15.89 19.55 -28.86
C ALA A 732 16.37 18.38 -27.97
N GLN A 733 15.92 18.34 -26.70
CA GLN A 733 16.32 17.32 -25.73
C GLN A 733 15.57 16.00 -25.94
N ARG A 734 14.23 16.04 -26.16
CA ARG A 734 13.46 14.80 -26.39
C ARG A 734 13.85 14.05 -27.67
N ARG A 735 14.35 14.73 -28.68
CA ARG A 735 14.92 14.11 -29.91
C ARG A 735 16.13 13.22 -29.58
N THR A 736 16.86 13.47 -28.50
CA THR A 736 17.98 12.61 -28.09
C THR A 736 17.55 11.24 -27.61
N LEU A 737 16.26 11.04 -27.35
CA LEU A 737 15.70 9.73 -26.95
C LEU A 737 15.53 8.77 -28.12
N GLY A 738 15.43 9.27 -29.36
CA GLY A 738 15.26 8.50 -30.58
C GLY A 738 14.24 9.11 -31.55
N GLU A 739 14.16 8.58 -32.72
CA GLU A 739 13.12 8.86 -33.72
C GLU A 739 12.20 7.65 -33.85
N PHE A 740 10.90 7.84 -33.56
CA PHE A 740 9.94 6.75 -33.46
C PHE A 740 8.95 6.69 -34.63
N GLY A 741 8.92 7.71 -35.47
CA GLY A 741 8.09 7.77 -36.66
C GLY A 741 7.23 9.03 -36.77
N ASN A 742 6.60 9.19 -37.94
CA ASN A 742 5.67 10.28 -38.22
C ASN A 742 4.27 9.72 -38.49
N LEU A 743 3.31 10.13 -37.68
CA LEU A 743 1.94 9.62 -37.71
C LEU A 743 1.11 10.04 -38.91
N ASN A 744 1.62 10.94 -39.78
CA ASN A 744 1.06 11.13 -41.12
C ASN A 744 1.32 9.94 -42.01
N ILE A 745 2.42 9.17 -41.77
CA ILE A 745 2.92 8.10 -42.63
C ILE A 745 2.65 6.73 -42.02
N VAL A 746 2.98 6.55 -40.74
CA VAL A 746 2.84 5.27 -40.03
C VAL A 746 1.65 5.30 -39.08
N GLY A 747 1.15 4.13 -38.65
CA GLY A 747 0.11 4.00 -37.65
C GLY A 747 0.64 4.25 -36.23
N LEU A 748 -0.22 4.78 -35.34
CA LEU A 748 0.11 4.93 -33.92
C LEU A 748 0.48 3.57 -33.30
N GLY A 749 -0.22 2.50 -33.71
CA GLY A 749 0.06 1.14 -33.23
C GLY A 749 1.44 0.66 -33.61
N ASP A 750 1.88 0.93 -34.85
CA ASP A 750 3.19 0.52 -35.35
C ASP A 750 4.32 1.17 -34.53
N VAL A 751 4.14 2.44 -34.15
CA VAL A 751 5.09 3.16 -33.31
C VAL A 751 5.05 2.66 -31.85
N TRP A 752 3.85 2.54 -31.26
CA TRP A 752 3.67 2.18 -29.86
C TRP A 752 4.15 0.77 -29.54
N ASP A 753 3.92 -0.16 -30.47
CA ASP A 753 4.34 -1.56 -30.38
C ASP A 753 5.71 -1.80 -31.02
N GLY A 754 6.34 -0.77 -31.61
CA GLY A 754 7.61 -0.83 -32.31
C GLY A 754 8.80 -1.13 -31.38
N GLU A 755 9.84 -1.73 -31.96
CA GLU A 755 11.05 -2.15 -31.24
C GLU A 755 11.80 -0.95 -30.63
N ASP A 756 11.90 0.16 -31.37
CA ASP A 756 12.60 1.36 -30.91
C ASP A 756 11.95 1.97 -29.65
N TYR A 757 10.64 2.06 -29.64
CA TYR A 757 9.91 2.58 -28.46
C TYR A 757 10.00 1.62 -27.28
N ARG A 758 9.89 0.31 -27.49
CA ARG A 758 10.10 -0.71 -26.45
C ARG A 758 11.51 -0.66 -25.87
N THR A 759 12.51 -0.48 -26.71
CA THR A 759 13.91 -0.31 -26.28
C THR A 759 14.08 0.94 -25.43
N LEU A 760 13.44 2.06 -25.79
CA LEU A 760 13.42 3.24 -24.93
C LEU A 760 12.77 2.94 -23.59
N LEU A 761 11.60 2.31 -23.56
CA LEU A 761 10.89 1.97 -22.30
C LEU A 761 11.74 1.10 -21.37
N ALA A 762 12.52 0.18 -21.91
CA ALA A 762 13.40 -0.69 -21.14
C ALA A 762 14.68 0.02 -20.62
N SER A 763 15.12 1.10 -21.28
CA SER A 763 16.42 1.74 -21.04
C SER A 763 16.37 3.20 -20.59
N TYR A 764 15.19 3.80 -20.48
CA TYR A 764 15.07 5.25 -20.25
C TYR A 764 15.79 5.74 -18.97
N SER A 765 15.80 4.93 -17.90
CA SER A 765 16.43 5.32 -16.64
C SER A 765 17.96 5.54 -16.77
N SER A 766 18.58 4.95 -17.77
CA SER A 766 20.01 5.14 -18.07
C SER A 766 20.30 6.34 -18.99
N ARG A 767 19.26 6.91 -19.65
CA ARG A 767 19.44 8.04 -20.56
C ARG A 767 19.74 9.33 -19.78
N SER A 768 20.70 10.14 -20.28
CA SER A 768 21.12 11.38 -19.61
C SER A 768 19.96 12.36 -19.38
N LEU A 769 19.11 12.57 -20.40
CA LEU A 769 17.90 13.36 -20.28
C LEU A 769 16.98 12.88 -19.16
N CYS A 770 16.75 11.58 -19.07
CA CYS A 770 15.81 11.01 -18.08
C CYS A 770 16.40 11.04 -16.66
N ARG A 771 17.72 10.96 -16.50
CA ARG A 771 18.38 11.10 -15.19
C ARG A 771 18.21 12.52 -14.62
N GLY A 772 18.36 13.55 -15.46
CA GLY A 772 18.18 14.94 -15.05
C GLY A 772 16.75 15.50 -15.18
N CYS A 773 15.73 14.65 -15.41
CA CYS A 773 14.40 15.11 -15.76
C CYS A 773 13.63 15.69 -14.59
N ASN A 774 13.18 16.94 -14.74
CA ASN A 774 12.39 17.67 -13.75
C ASN A 774 10.99 17.07 -13.48
N MET A 775 10.50 16.23 -14.37
CA MET A 775 9.15 15.66 -14.32
C MET A 775 9.09 14.29 -13.64
N ARG A 776 10.24 13.70 -13.31
CA ARG A 776 10.27 12.45 -12.55
C ARG A 776 9.71 12.69 -11.13
N ARG A 777 9.06 11.67 -10.59
CA ARG A 777 8.59 11.72 -9.21
C ARG A 777 9.77 11.54 -8.25
N PRO A 778 9.70 12.13 -7.04
CA PRO A 778 10.66 11.78 -6.00
C PRO A 778 10.66 10.25 -5.77
N VAL A 779 11.83 9.71 -5.46
CA VAL A 779 11.89 8.43 -4.76
C VAL A 779 11.52 8.78 -3.33
N ASP A 780 10.43 8.24 -2.81
CA ASP A 780 10.13 8.41 -1.39
C ASP A 780 11.30 7.82 -0.58
N PRO A 781 11.81 8.55 0.41
CA PRO A 781 12.95 8.11 1.22
C PRO A 781 12.64 6.85 2.01
#